data_740f5f02008482f51699800d1b849ecf
#
_entry.id   740f5f02008482f51699800d1b849ecf
#
_cell.length_a   1.000
_cell.length_b   1.000
_cell.length_c   1.000
_cell.angle_alpha   90.00
_cell.angle_beta   90.00
_cell.angle_gamma   90.00
#
_symmetry.space_group_name_H-M   'P 1'
#
loop_
_entity.id
_entity.type
_entity.pdbx_description
1 polymer ?
#
loop_
_entity_poly.entity_id
_entity_poly.type
_entity_poly.pdbx_seq_one_letter_code
_entity_poly.pdbx_strand_id
1 'polypeptide(L)'
;MKQTLLALFLLFLTACSVVDSGEQRLESALEFAGKNRGELEKVLEHYKDDSQKLEAAKFLIRNMPHWYSYEGAPLDSLKNILATAYKNPKVGDMSEIGGSQWRYYPFESLPKVYDAQVIKADYLIDNIDKAFDDWKSYPWNKHLSFEDFCELLLPYRIANEPLTNWRSLYKAYYGSLLDSLYRGSDVVEACRIINEHISQQRIEYYSHFSAPHLEATFLFSTKFGTCRESCDIGLYAMRSCGIPVAIDAFMYANHTSHQWLALRDTTGRYIQFGFDDLVPTRKLPHSDGRKKGKVYRSCFGLQEDQVRKFGDVSEIPLEMRNFFRHDVTDNYFGKNHVEIPLNMQEERVYLGIFSPQGWTPIDVGVCEGKKVRFDNIEPNFIYQPICYDAANGKCIPVGYPFVFYSGNRKCRILKPISGSYVDMVLSRKMPLGKLFAERLWRPIIGSSIEASVDESFVQAKKLYEFRDTLDYSNLKIRVSDRRCFRYLRYNAPKKAPMELADLDIYEDSLCRKPIVLKLLTPVDSSYKPENVTDHDMLTAFYSGQHKSLTYELDTPSSIRCVDFYPRTDGNFVWAGDTYELLYYAGAKGWVSLGKTVATGKTVAFRGPKNALFWLRDLTQGKEEQVFFYENGKQVFSYDIK
;
A
#
# COMPACT_ATOMS: atom_id res chain seq x y z
N MET A 1 -14.69 31.71 18.99
CA MET A 1 -13.36 31.17 19.33
C MET A 1 -12.90 30.01 18.44
N LYS A 2 -13.72 29.03 18.04
CA LYS A 2 -13.32 27.94 17.11
C LYS A 2 -13.00 28.43 15.68
N GLN A 3 -13.68 29.45 15.19
CA GLN A 3 -13.44 30.00 13.85
C GLN A 3 -12.18 30.86 13.75
N THR A 4 -11.73 31.47 14.85
CA THR A 4 -10.51 32.30 14.89
C THR A 4 -9.21 31.46 14.91
N LEU A 5 -9.24 30.25 15.50
CA LEU A 5 -8.10 29.33 15.47
C LEU A 5 -7.90 28.68 14.09
N LEU A 6 -8.98 28.40 13.38
CA LEU A 6 -8.92 27.89 12.00
C LEU A 6 -8.41 28.95 11.02
N ALA A 7 -8.76 30.23 11.27
CA ALA A 7 -8.26 31.37 10.48
C ALA A 7 -6.77 31.63 10.69
N LEU A 8 -6.23 31.40 11.90
CA LEU A 8 -4.78 31.52 12.15
C LEU A 8 -3.98 30.41 11.49
N PHE A 9 -4.49 29.17 11.43
CA PHE A 9 -3.83 28.09 10.72
C PHE A 9 -3.88 28.27 9.19
N LEU A 10 -4.95 28.87 8.66
CA LEU A 10 -5.05 29.29 7.26
C LEU A 10 -4.13 30.48 6.93
N LEU A 11 -3.86 31.37 7.88
CA LEU A 11 -2.91 32.49 7.71
C LEU A 11 -1.46 32.02 7.52
N PHE A 12 -1.08 30.84 8.04
CA PHE A 12 0.22 30.22 7.77
C PHE A 12 0.37 29.74 6.32
N LEU A 13 -0.72 29.59 5.58
CA LEU A 13 -0.74 29.03 4.23
C LEU A 13 -1.16 30.04 3.14
N THR A 14 -1.56 31.27 3.51
CA THR A 14 -2.02 32.28 2.55
C THR A 14 -1.00 33.37 2.19
N ALA A 15 0.26 33.25 2.67
CA ALA A 15 1.30 34.19 2.29
C ALA A 15 1.84 33.87 0.89
N CYS A 16 1.42 34.64 -0.07
CA CYS A 16 2.05 34.73 -1.40
C CYS A 16 3.58 34.78 -1.32
N SER A 17 4.23 33.85 -2.03
CA SER A 17 5.55 34.00 -2.68
C SER A 17 6.80 34.34 -1.85
N VAL A 18 6.78 34.36 -0.52
CA VAL A 18 7.97 34.40 0.30
C VAL A 18 7.95 33.25 1.27
N VAL A 19 8.87 32.29 1.13
CA VAL A 19 9.12 31.28 2.17
C VAL A 19 9.58 32.05 3.40
N ASP A 20 8.80 32.00 4.49
CA ASP A 20 9.17 32.67 5.75
C ASP A 20 10.55 32.23 6.19
N SER A 21 11.37 33.16 6.66
CA SER A 21 12.67 32.80 7.20
C SER A 21 12.53 31.79 8.34
N GLY A 22 13.57 30.98 8.57
CA GLY A 22 13.56 30.01 9.68
C GLY A 22 13.25 30.64 11.03
N GLU A 23 13.65 31.90 11.25
CA GLU A 23 13.37 32.67 12.48
C GLU A 23 11.91 33.13 12.56
N GLN A 24 11.29 33.55 11.44
CA GLN A 24 9.87 33.89 11.40
C GLN A 24 9.00 32.65 11.69
N ARG A 25 9.35 31.49 11.11
CA ARG A 25 8.66 30.23 11.38
C ARG A 25 8.81 29.77 12.84
N LEU A 26 9.99 30.02 13.44
CA LEU A 26 10.21 29.74 14.86
C LEU A 26 9.31 30.63 15.73
N GLU A 27 9.25 31.93 15.50
CA GLU A 27 8.39 32.84 16.27
C GLU A 27 6.91 32.45 16.10
N SER A 28 6.49 32.16 14.88
CA SER A 28 5.12 31.70 14.61
C SER A 28 4.78 30.40 15.34
N ALA A 29 5.72 29.46 15.47
CA ALA A 29 5.54 28.23 16.22
C ALA A 29 5.43 28.49 17.74
N LEU A 30 6.21 29.43 18.27
CA LEU A 30 6.12 29.88 19.66
C LEU A 30 4.78 30.57 19.95
N GLU A 31 4.27 31.38 19.04
CA GLU A 31 2.93 31.97 19.13
C GLU A 31 1.84 30.91 19.11
N PHE A 32 1.95 29.91 18.19
CA PHE A 32 1.01 28.78 18.08
C PHE A 32 0.97 27.92 19.36
N ALA A 33 2.09 27.81 20.07
CA ALA A 33 2.18 27.09 21.34
C ALA A 33 1.29 27.70 22.45
N GLY A 34 0.93 28.97 22.36
CA GLY A 34 0.04 29.66 23.30
C GLY A 34 0.51 29.54 24.75
N LYS A 35 -0.25 28.90 25.60
CA LYS A 35 0.10 28.74 27.04
C LYS A 35 1.37 27.88 27.27
N ASN A 36 1.74 27.06 26.29
CA ASN A 36 2.91 26.19 26.38
C ASN A 36 4.21 26.85 25.88
N ARG A 37 4.14 28.11 25.37
CA ARG A 37 5.28 28.87 24.85
C ARG A 37 6.49 28.81 25.79
N GLY A 38 6.26 29.04 27.09
CA GLY A 38 7.32 29.04 28.08
C GLY A 38 8.09 27.72 28.23
N GLU A 39 7.46 26.58 27.90
CA GLU A 39 8.17 25.29 27.86
C GLU A 39 9.13 25.21 26.68
N LEU A 40 8.73 25.72 25.50
CA LEU A 40 9.59 25.76 24.31
C LEU A 40 10.74 26.76 24.47
N GLU A 41 10.49 27.94 25.06
CA GLU A 41 11.51 28.92 25.36
C GLU A 41 12.57 28.42 26.37
N LYS A 42 12.18 27.60 27.37
CA LYS A 42 13.11 26.92 28.29
C LYS A 42 14.11 26.04 27.52
N VAL A 43 13.68 25.33 26.47
CA VAL A 43 14.57 24.50 25.65
C VAL A 43 15.59 25.34 24.92
N LEU A 44 15.16 26.46 24.33
CA LEU A 44 16.04 27.38 23.61
C LEU A 44 17.05 28.01 24.57
N GLU A 45 16.62 28.45 25.75
CA GLU A 45 17.51 29.00 26.78
C GLU A 45 18.50 27.94 27.31
N HIS A 46 18.06 26.70 27.48
CA HIS A 46 18.92 25.58 27.91
C HIS A 46 20.13 25.38 26.99
N TYR A 47 19.93 25.53 25.67
CA TYR A 47 20.97 25.31 24.67
C TYR A 47 21.62 26.59 24.15
N LYS A 48 21.39 27.76 24.75
CA LYS A 48 21.91 29.06 24.24
C LYS A 48 23.42 29.09 24.03
N ASP A 49 24.17 28.32 24.82
CA ASP A 49 25.64 28.25 24.77
C ASP A 49 26.16 27.06 23.93
N ASP A 50 25.26 26.17 23.43
CA ASP A 50 25.55 25.07 22.50
C ASP A 50 24.87 25.33 21.16
N SER A 51 25.59 26.01 20.26
CA SER A 51 25.02 26.42 18.96
C SER A 51 24.43 25.29 18.13
N GLN A 52 24.99 24.09 18.19
CA GLN A 52 24.54 22.96 17.40
C GLN A 52 23.23 22.36 17.97
N LYS A 53 23.15 22.20 19.29
CA LYS A 53 21.91 21.76 19.94
C LYS A 53 20.82 22.83 19.91
N LEU A 54 21.18 24.11 19.95
CA LEU A 54 20.24 25.21 19.79
C LEU A 54 19.59 25.18 18.39
N GLU A 55 20.36 24.97 17.32
CA GLU A 55 19.80 24.85 15.97
C GLU A 55 18.94 23.59 15.81
N ALA A 56 19.30 22.49 16.46
CA ALA A 56 18.46 21.29 16.53
C ALA A 56 17.12 21.56 17.26
N ALA A 57 17.15 22.28 18.39
CA ALA A 57 15.94 22.69 19.11
C ALA A 57 15.06 23.61 18.25
N LYS A 58 15.66 24.62 17.60
CA LYS A 58 14.96 25.49 16.64
C LYS A 58 14.34 24.70 15.49
N PHE A 59 15.06 23.71 14.93
CA PHE A 59 14.53 22.82 13.88
C PHE A 59 13.28 22.08 14.34
N LEU A 60 13.30 21.47 15.53
CA LEU A 60 12.14 20.77 16.06
C LEU A 60 10.97 21.74 16.30
N ILE A 61 11.20 22.85 16.99
CA ILE A 61 10.16 23.79 17.42
C ILE A 61 9.46 24.44 16.22
N ARG A 62 10.23 24.96 15.23
CA ARG A 62 9.62 25.62 14.06
C ARG A 62 8.75 24.72 13.19
N ASN A 63 8.88 23.39 13.32
CA ASN A 63 8.08 22.41 12.60
C ASN A 63 6.93 21.80 13.45
N MET A 64 6.89 22.03 14.77
CA MET A 64 5.87 21.50 15.68
C MET A 64 4.42 21.87 15.35
N PRO A 65 4.07 23.03 14.78
CA PRO A 65 2.67 23.32 14.44
C PRO A 65 2.02 22.32 13.48
N HIS A 66 2.81 21.56 12.72
CA HIS A 66 2.31 20.48 11.85
C HIS A 66 2.00 19.20 12.65
N TRP A 67 2.71 18.95 13.74
CA TRP A 67 2.69 17.67 14.44
C TRP A 67 1.64 17.64 15.55
N TYR A 68 0.83 16.59 15.54
CA TYR A 68 -0.24 16.36 16.51
C TYR A 68 -0.50 14.86 16.70
N SER A 69 -1.21 14.51 17.76
CA SER A 69 -1.84 13.20 17.93
C SER A 69 -3.35 13.35 18.04
N TYR A 70 -4.06 12.24 17.92
CA TYR A 70 -5.47 12.17 18.27
C TYR A 70 -5.64 11.62 19.67
N GLU A 71 -6.70 12.04 20.38
CA GLU A 71 -7.07 11.50 21.68
C GLU A 71 -8.55 11.16 21.75
N GLY A 72 -8.90 10.21 22.62
CA GLY A 72 -10.29 9.85 22.92
C GLY A 72 -10.49 8.35 23.19
N ALA A 73 -11.58 8.06 23.91
CA ALA A 73 -11.93 6.70 24.31
C ALA A 73 -11.98 5.66 23.17
N PRO A 74 -12.34 6.00 21.92
CA PRO A 74 -12.26 5.05 20.80
C PRO A 74 -10.85 4.52 20.55
N LEU A 75 -9.81 5.36 20.65
CA LEU A 75 -8.42 4.92 20.48
C LEU A 75 -7.97 4.00 21.62
N ASP A 76 -8.37 4.32 22.86
CA ASP A 76 -8.06 3.49 24.01
C ASP A 76 -8.75 2.13 23.94
N SER A 77 -10.01 2.12 23.49
CA SER A 77 -10.77 0.88 23.25
C SER A 77 -10.09 0.03 22.18
N LEU A 78 -9.69 0.63 21.08
CA LEU A 78 -8.97 -0.06 20.02
C LEU A 78 -7.66 -0.66 20.51
N LYS A 79 -6.81 0.11 21.21
CA LYS A 79 -5.55 -0.40 21.79
C LYS A 79 -5.78 -1.59 22.71
N ASN A 80 -6.82 -1.55 23.56
CA ASN A 80 -7.17 -2.65 24.46
C ASN A 80 -7.57 -3.92 23.67
N ILE A 81 -8.34 -3.78 22.61
CA ILE A 81 -8.72 -4.89 21.73
C ILE A 81 -7.47 -5.50 21.09
N LEU A 82 -6.60 -4.67 20.50
CA LEU A 82 -5.37 -5.11 19.86
C LEU A 82 -4.42 -5.81 20.82
N ALA A 83 -4.23 -5.27 22.04
CA ALA A 83 -3.41 -5.87 23.08
C ALA A 83 -3.97 -7.23 23.54
N THR A 84 -5.29 -7.34 23.68
CA THR A 84 -5.96 -8.59 24.05
C THR A 84 -5.79 -9.65 22.96
N ALA A 85 -5.98 -9.28 21.72
CA ALA A 85 -5.80 -10.14 20.57
C ALA A 85 -4.35 -10.65 20.43
N TYR A 86 -3.38 -9.77 20.62
CA TYR A 86 -1.97 -10.13 20.55
C TYR A 86 -1.56 -11.13 21.64
N LYS A 87 -2.16 -11.03 22.85
CA LYS A 87 -1.93 -11.97 23.95
C LYS A 87 -2.60 -13.33 23.73
N ASN A 88 -3.70 -13.38 23.00
CA ASN A 88 -4.53 -14.57 22.80
C ASN A 88 -4.59 -15.00 21.32
N PRO A 89 -3.54 -15.61 20.77
CA PRO A 89 -3.43 -15.92 19.35
C PRO A 89 -4.44 -16.97 18.82
N LYS A 90 -5.25 -17.55 19.71
CA LYS A 90 -6.30 -18.53 19.35
C LYS A 90 -7.66 -17.89 19.04
N VAL A 91 -7.80 -16.60 19.23
CA VAL A 91 -9.04 -15.88 18.91
C VAL A 91 -8.98 -15.52 17.44
N GLY A 92 -9.56 -16.36 16.58
CA GLY A 92 -10.01 -16.15 15.22
C GLY A 92 -9.13 -15.35 14.26
N ASP A 93 -9.53 -15.33 13.01
CA ASP A 93 -8.97 -14.46 11.98
C ASP A 93 -8.92 -13.01 12.51
N MET A 94 -7.72 -12.44 12.56
CA MET A 94 -7.48 -11.06 13.02
C MET A 94 -8.31 -10.03 12.23
N SER A 95 -8.84 -10.41 11.05
CA SER A 95 -9.81 -9.61 10.31
C SER A 95 -11.13 -9.39 11.07
N GLU A 96 -11.47 -10.25 12.02
CA GLU A 96 -12.70 -10.17 12.83
C GLU A 96 -12.50 -9.46 14.18
N ILE A 97 -11.25 -9.34 14.67
CA ILE A 97 -10.97 -8.80 16.01
C ILE A 97 -11.37 -7.34 16.17
N GLY A 98 -11.34 -6.57 15.09
CA GLY A 98 -11.76 -5.18 15.10
C GLY A 98 -13.24 -4.96 14.87
N GLY A 99 -13.97 -5.95 14.38
CA GLY A 99 -15.32 -5.76 13.85
C GLY A 99 -15.38 -4.73 12.72
N SER A 100 -16.45 -4.74 11.93
CA SER A 100 -16.68 -3.78 10.85
C SER A 100 -16.69 -2.31 11.32
N GLN A 101 -16.96 -2.07 12.59
CA GLN A 101 -17.02 -0.74 13.20
C GLN A 101 -15.69 0.02 13.15
N TRP A 102 -14.53 -0.64 13.27
CA TRP A 102 -13.22 0.02 13.28
C TRP A 102 -12.69 0.29 11.88
N ARG A 103 -13.09 -0.49 10.89
CA ARG A 103 -12.68 -0.32 9.49
C ARG A 103 -13.06 1.04 8.90
N TYR A 104 -14.21 1.57 9.33
CA TYR A 104 -14.78 2.82 8.83
C TYR A 104 -14.96 3.86 9.92
N TYR A 105 -14.32 3.67 11.07
CA TYR A 105 -14.40 4.64 12.15
C TYR A 105 -13.72 5.96 11.74
N PRO A 106 -14.40 7.13 11.88
CA PRO A 106 -13.86 8.40 11.43
C PRO A 106 -12.87 8.98 12.45
N PHE A 107 -11.70 8.37 12.59
CA PHE A 107 -10.67 8.80 13.53
C PHE A 107 -10.25 10.26 13.34
N GLU A 108 -10.34 10.79 12.12
CA GLU A 108 -10.02 12.19 11.83
C GLU A 108 -10.97 13.18 12.52
N SER A 109 -12.14 12.72 12.99
CA SER A 109 -13.09 13.53 13.76
C SER A 109 -12.73 13.67 15.24
N LEU A 110 -11.76 12.88 15.73
CA LEU A 110 -11.29 12.96 17.12
C LEU A 110 -10.53 14.27 17.40
N PRO A 111 -10.51 14.71 18.65
CA PRO A 111 -9.73 15.88 19.06
C PRO A 111 -8.26 15.73 18.71
N LYS A 112 -7.65 16.78 18.18
CA LYS A 112 -6.20 16.87 17.91
C LYS A 112 -5.50 17.52 19.09
N VAL A 113 -4.40 16.90 19.51
CA VAL A 113 -3.47 17.42 20.50
C VAL A 113 -2.19 17.80 19.80
N TYR A 114 -1.97 19.12 19.62
CA TYR A 114 -0.77 19.63 18.94
C TYR A 114 0.43 19.61 19.87
N ASP A 115 1.56 19.12 19.37
CA ASP A 115 2.80 19.00 20.15
C ASP A 115 3.28 20.32 20.71
N ALA A 116 3.27 21.37 19.92
CA ALA A 116 3.66 22.72 20.37
C ALA A 116 2.87 23.17 21.61
N GLN A 117 1.62 22.71 21.77
CA GLN A 117 0.73 23.12 22.84
C GLN A 117 0.82 22.27 24.12
N VAL A 118 1.53 21.13 24.08
CA VAL A 118 1.55 20.17 25.22
C VAL A 118 2.95 19.69 25.60
N ILE A 119 3.92 19.68 24.69
CA ILE A 119 5.25 19.10 24.90
C ILE A 119 5.99 19.84 26.04
N LYS A 120 6.69 19.09 26.89
CA LYS A 120 7.45 19.65 28.03
C LYS A 120 8.92 19.84 27.69
N ALA A 121 9.52 20.86 28.29
CA ALA A 121 10.93 21.17 28.08
C ALA A 121 11.82 19.96 28.37
N ASP A 122 11.61 19.29 29.51
CA ASP A 122 12.42 18.13 29.92
C ASP A 122 12.35 16.98 28.93
N TYR A 123 11.15 16.73 28.33
CA TYR A 123 10.99 15.70 27.30
C TYR A 123 11.82 16.04 26.05
N LEU A 124 11.77 17.30 25.60
CA LEU A 124 12.44 17.72 24.38
C LEU A 124 13.96 17.78 24.57
N ILE A 125 14.43 18.26 25.73
CA ILE A 125 15.84 18.26 26.11
C ILE A 125 16.38 16.82 26.17
N ASP A 126 15.68 15.91 26.86
CA ASP A 126 16.07 14.50 26.94
C ASP A 126 16.16 13.85 25.54
N ASN A 127 15.20 14.15 24.64
CA ASN A 127 15.24 13.65 23.28
C ASN A 127 16.43 14.20 22.48
N ILE A 128 16.70 15.50 22.58
CA ILE A 128 17.81 16.15 21.86
C ILE A 128 19.14 15.57 22.35
N ASP A 129 19.36 15.52 23.66
CA ASP A 129 20.60 15.02 24.24
C ASP A 129 20.89 13.58 23.81
N LYS A 130 19.90 12.70 23.94
CA LYS A 130 20.04 11.30 23.51
C LYS A 130 20.24 11.14 22.01
N ALA A 131 19.59 11.97 21.20
CA ALA A 131 19.80 11.94 19.75
C ALA A 131 21.24 12.35 19.38
N PHE A 132 21.78 13.37 20.06
CA PHE A 132 23.18 13.78 19.88
C PHE A 132 24.16 12.72 20.35
N ASP A 133 23.88 12.06 21.47
CA ASP A 133 24.69 10.95 21.97
C ASP A 133 24.71 9.80 20.96
N ASP A 134 23.56 9.41 20.43
CA ASP A 134 23.45 8.39 19.39
C ASP A 134 24.18 8.79 18.10
N TRP A 135 24.07 10.06 17.68
CA TRP A 135 24.77 10.56 16.51
C TRP A 135 26.30 10.51 16.66
N LYS A 136 26.82 10.93 17.82
CA LYS A 136 28.26 11.03 18.08
C LYS A 136 28.91 9.71 18.47
N SER A 137 28.17 8.78 19.05
CA SER A 137 28.72 7.52 19.56
C SER A 137 28.99 6.48 18.48
N TYR A 138 28.23 6.50 17.40
CA TYR A 138 28.36 5.46 16.37
C TYR A 138 29.28 5.86 15.22
N PRO A 139 30.24 5.00 14.81
CA PRO A 139 31.27 5.35 13.85
C PRO A 139 30.75 5.62 12.42
N TRP A 140 29.60 5.05 12.05
CA TRP A 140 28.98 5.26 10.75
C TRP A 140 28.35 6.66 10.58
N ASN A 141 28.13 7.39 11.67
CA ASN A 141 27.54 8.73 11.63
C ASN A 141 28.57 9.85 11.38
N LYS A 142 29.85 9.53 11.29
CA LYS A 142 30.92 10.53 11.03
C LYS A 142 30.72 11.32 9.73
N HIS A 143 30.01 10.73 8.78
CA HIS A 143 29.72 11.34 7.47
C HIS A 143 28.29 11.87 7.36
N LEU A 144 27.49 11.76 8.43
CA LEU A 144 26.12 12.26 8.44
C LEU A 144 26.14 13.77 8.67
N SER A 145 25.58 14.54 7.72
CA SER A 145 25.48 16.00 7.86
C SER A 145 24.54 16.37 9.02
N PHE A 146 24.59 17.62 9.46
CA PHE A 146 23.69 18.10 10.50
C PHE A 146 22.23 18.12 10.01
N GLU A 147 22.00 18.45 8.75
CA GLU A 147 20.69 18.43 8.10
C GLU A 147 20.12 16.99 8.08
N ASP A 148 20.94 16.02 7.68
CA ASP A 148 20.54 14.62 7.70
C ASP A 148 20.27 14.12 9.13
N PHE A 149 21.09 14.54 10.10
CA PHE A 149 20.85 14.24 11.52
C PHE A 149 19.49 14.80 11.98
N CYS A 150 19.18 16.04 11.64
CA CYS A 150 17.91 16.69 11.99
C CYS A 150 16.69 15.95 11.43
N GLU A 151 16.81 15.38 10.23
CA GLU A 151 15.70 14.63 9.61
C GLU A 151 15.64 13.15 10.03
N LEU A 152 16.78 12.48 10.18
CA LEU A 152 16.83 11.04 10.32
C LEU A 152 16.97 10.52 11.75
N LEU A 153 17.67 11.24 12.62
CA LEU A 153 17.95 10.78 13.99
C LEU A 153 17.30 11.62 15.09
N LEU A 154 17.22 12.95 14.90
CA LEU A 154 16.73 13.89 15.89
C LEU A 154 15.22 13.80 16.19
N PRO A 155 14.31 13.54 15.22
CA PRO A 155 12.88 13.63 15.46
C PRO A 155 12.39 12.72 16.58
N TYR A 156 11.51 13.25 17.42
CA TYR A 156 10.92 12.56 18.57
C TYR A 156 9.67 11.77 18.24
N ARG A 157 9.13 11.91 17.03
CA ARG A 157 7.96 11.20 16.50
C ARG A 157 8.14 10.83 15.03
N ILE A 158 7.17 10.10 14.49
CA ILE A 158 7.11 9.64 13.09
C ILE A 158 5.97 10.33 12.36
N ALA A 159 4.76 10.33 12.94
CA ALA A 159 3.54 10.83 12.31
C ALA A 159 2.56 11.44 13.34
N ASN A 160 1.38 10.84 13.52
CA ASN A 160 0.33 11.34 14.43
C ASN A 160 0.10 10.43 15.65
N GLU A 161 1.12 9.67 16.04
CA GLU A 161 1.10 8.85 17.25
C GLU A 161 1.15 9.70 18.52
N PRO A 162 0.57 9.24 19.66
CA PRO A 162 0.75 9.89 20.95
C PRO A 162 2.22 9.94 21.39
N LEU A 163 2.61 11.05 22.03
CA LEU A 163 3.98 11.24 22.55
C LEU A 163 4.26 10.26 23.70
N THR A 164 5.39 9.57 23.63
CA THR A 164 5.88 8.68 24.67
C THR A 164 7.40 8.77 24.81
N ASN A 165 7.93 8.42 25.98
CA ASN A 165 9.38 8.37 26.17
C ASN A 165 9.97 7.06 25.60
N TRP A 166 9.94 6.93 24.28
CA TRP A 166 10.30 5.72 23.57
C TRP A 166 11.81 5.49 23.45
N ARG A 167 12.59 6.58 23.30
CA ARG A 167 14.01 6.50 22.92
C ARG A 167 14.82 5.65 23.91
N SER A 168 14.64 5.87 25.21
CA SER A 168 15.32 5.09 26.25
C SER A 168 14.93 3.62 26.22
N LEU A 169 13.64 3.31 26.03
CA LEU A 169 13.13 1.95 25.99
C LEU A 169 13.73 1.16 24.80
N TYR A 170 13.67 1.74 23.62
CA TYR A 170 14.21 1.11 22.41
C TYR A 170 15.74 1.01 22.46
N LYS A 171 16.44 2.02 23.00
CA LYS A 171 17.89 2.01 23.19
C LYS A 171 18.33 0.91 24.15
N ALA A 172 17.65 0.77 25.27
CA ALA A 172 17.96 -0.27 26.24
C ALA A 172 17.86 -1.68 25.65
N TYR A 173 16.93 -1.91 24.73
CA TYR A 173 16.73 -3.20 24.10
C TYR A 173 17.61 -3.37 22.84
N TYR A 174 17.36 -2.56 21.81
CA TYR A 174 18.02 -2.72 20.52
C TYR A 174 19.48 -2.23 20.52
N GLY A 175 19.79 -1.19 21.29
CA GLY A 175 21.16 -0.72 21.47
C GLY A 175 22.03 -1.77 22.14
N SER A 176 21.56 -2.37 23.25
CA SER A 176 22.27 -3.44 23.93
C SER A 176 22.46 -4.68 23.04
N LEU A 177 21.44 -5.02 22.24
CA LEU A 177 21.53 -6.10 21.25
C LEU A 177 22.62 -5.80 20.22
N LEU A 178 22.59 -4.62 19.61
CA LEU A 178 23.55 -4.22 18.59
C LEU A 178 24.97 -4.22 19.17
N ASP A 179 25.17 -3.65 20.33
CA ASP A 179 26.47 -3.59 21.01
C ASP A 179 27.02 -4.97 21.38
N SER A 180 26.17 -5.96 21.59
CA SER A 180 26.61 -7.34 21.86
C SER A 180 27.02 -8.09 20.60
N LEU A 181 26.43 -7.77 19.43
CA LEU A 181 26.59 -8.51 18.19
C LEU A 181 27.51 -7.83 17.18
N TYR A 182 27.72 -6.51 17.28
CA TYR A 182 28.42 -5.74 16.26
C TYR A 182 29.34 -4.67 16.83
N ARG A 183 30.60 -4.68 16.36
CA ARG A 183 31.63 -3.68 16.72
C ARG A 183 32.23 -2.99 15.50
N GLY A 184 31.63 -3.19 14.33
CA GLY A 184 32.09 -2.62 13.07
C GLY A 184 31.63 -1.18 12.84
N SER A 185 31.95 -0.67 11.66
CA SER A 185 31.60 0.71 11.24
C SER A 185 30.66 0.75 10.03
N ASP A 186 30.24 -0.40 9.52
CA ASP A 186 29.32 -0.47 8.37
C ASP A 186 27.87 -0.35 8.85
N VAL A 187 27.23 0.75 8.52
CA VAL A 187 25.82 1.02 8.87
C VAL A 187 24.86 0.02 8.25
N VAL A 188 25.17 -0.54 7.06
CA VAL A 188 24.31 -1.53 6.40
C VAL A 188 24.30 -2.83 7.19
N GLU A 189 25.44 -3.23 7.74
CA GLU A 189 25.54 -4.41 8.59
C GLU A 189 24.84 -4.20 9.94
N ALA A 190 25.00 -3.03 10.56
CA ALA A 190 24.27 -2.67 11.78
C ALA A 190 22.75 -2.71 11.55
N CYS A 191 22.27 -2.13 10.44
CA CYS A 191 20.88 -2.17 10.03
C CYS A 191 20.40 -3.61 9.80
N ARG A 192 21.18 -4.44 9.11
CA ARG A 192 20.85 -5.84 8.83
C ARG A 192 20.60 -6.64 10.11
N ILE A 193 21.47 -6.48 11.10
CA ILE A 193 21.36 -7.19 12.39
C ILE A 193 20.05 -6.83 13.09
N ILE A 194 19.72 -5.55 13.18
CA ILE A 194 18.47 -5.11 13.82
C ILE A 194 17.26 -5.58 13.00
N ASN A 195 17.31 -5.45 11.66
CA ASN A 195 16.22 -5.89 10.77
C ASN A 195 15.96 -7.40 10.90
N GLU A 196 16.99 -8.22 10.88
CA GLU A 196 16.87 -9.67 11.07
C GLU A 196 16.30 -10.03 12.44
N HIS A 197 16.73 -9.32 13.50
CA HIS A 197 16.19 -9.55 14.83
C HIS A 197 14.69 -9.20 14.90
N ILE A 198 14.26 -8.10 14.28
CA ILE A 198 12.83 -7.73 14.23
C ILE A 198 12.05 -8.75 13.41
N SER A 199 12.57 -9.20 12.27
CA SER A 199 11.90 -10.18 11.39
C SER A 199 11.66 -11.54 12.06
N GLN A 200 12.48 -11.89 13.06
CA GLN A 200 12.32 -13.11 13.85
C GLN A 200 11.28 -12.97 14.97
N GLN A 201 10.83 -11.76 15.26
CA GLN A 201 9.81 -11.53 16.26
C GLN A 201 8.43 -11.79 15.67
N ARG A 202 7.49 -12.15 16.54
CA ARG A 202 6.10 -12.26 16.16
C ARG A 202 5.54 -10.87 15.88
N ILE A 203 5.18 -10.61 14.62
CA ILE A 203 4.46 -9.42 14.20
C ILE A 203 3.13 -9.90 13.60
N GLU A 204 2.01 -9.45 14.17
CA GLU A 204 0.68 -9.78 13.69
C GLU A 204 0.25 -8.78 12.63
N TYR A 205 0.10 -9.24 11.40
CA TYR A 205 -0.28 -8.41 10.27
C TYR A 205 -1.80 -8.28 10.15
N TYR A 206 -2.30 -7.06 10.01
CA TYR A 206 -3.73 -6.76 9.85
C TYR A 206 -3.99 -5.75 8.73
N SER A 207 -4.54 -6.20 7.62
CA SER A 207 -4.64 -5.44 6.37
C SER A 207 -5.78 -4.41 6.30
N HIS A 208 -6.69 -4.37 7.27
CA HIS A 208 -7.91 -3.54 7.21
C HIS A 208 -7.96 -2.44 8.27
N PHE A 209 -6.81 -1.95 8.66
CA PHE A 209 -6.66 -1.02 9.75
C PHE A 209 -6.38 0.40 9.25
N SER A 210 -7.28 1.35 9.54
CA SER A 210 -7.17 2.75 9.12
C SER A 210 -7.08 3.74 10.29
N ALA A 211 -6.69 3.26 11.48
CA ALA A 211 -6.51 4.11 12.65
C ALA A 211 -5.29 5.04 12.53
N PRO A 212 -5.18 6.09 13.36
CA PRO A 212 -3.93 6.84 13.55
C PRO A 212 -2.75 5.94 13.92
N HIS A 213 -1.53 6.44 13.76
CA HIS A 213 -0.33 5.70 14.18
C HIS A 213 -0.41 5.36 15.68
N LEU A 214 0.04 4.16 16.02
CA LEU A 214 0.07 3.69 17.40
C LEU A 214 1.32 4.20 18.10
N GLU A 215 1.21 4.45 19.40
CA GLU A 215 2.34 4.95 20.18
C GLU A 215 3.51 3.96 20.23
N ALA A 216 4.72 4.50 20.23
CA ALA A 216 5.96 3.72 20.19
C ALA A 216 6.07 2.66 21.30
N THR A 217 5.66 3.00 22.52
CA THR A 217 5.70 2.08 23.68
C THR A 217 4.68 0.95 23.56
N PHE A 218 3.52 1.22 22.95
CA PHE A 218 2.54 0.20 22.63
C PHE A 218 3.08 -0.77 21.57
N LEU A 219 3.64 -0.25 20.48
CA LEU A 219 4.25 -1.06 19.40
C LEU A 219 5.46 -1.88 19.87
N PHE A 220 6.19 -1.40 20.87
CA PHE A 220 7.29 -2.16 21.48
C PHE A 220 6.80 -3.47 22.10
N SER A 221 5.67 -3.43 22.82
CA SER A 221 5.10 -4.57 23.53
C SER A 221 4.08 -5.37 22.71
N THR A 222 3.41 -4.72 21.76
CA THR A 222 2.31 -5.29 20.97
C THR A 222 2.60 -5.02 19.49
N LYS A 223 3.37 -5.92 18.89
CA LYS A 223 3.81 -5.80 17.48
C LYS A 223 2.69 -6.20 16.55
N PHE A 224 1.86 -5.23 16.21
CA PHE A 224 0.63 -5.42 15.50
C PHE A 224 0.41 -4.30 14.47
N GLY A 225 -0.07 -4.63 13.29
CA GLY A 225 -0.49 -3.62 12.31
C GLY A 225 -0.26 -4.02 10.85
N THR A 226 -0.05 -3.01 10.04
CA THR A 226 0.18 -3.10 8.60
C THR A 226 1.66 -2.84 8.27
N CYS A 227 1.99 -2.62 7.00
CA CYS A 227 3.31 -2.12 6.60
C CYS A 227 3.68 -0.80 7.31
N ARG A 228 2.69 0.00 7.71
CA ARG A 228 2.88 1.26 8.44
C ARG A 228 3.47 1.01 9.83
N GLU A 229 2.81 0.22 10.66
CA GLU A 229 3.28 -0.10 12.02
C GLU A 229 4.59 -0.88 11.99
N SER A 230 4.80 -1.73 10.99
CA SER A 230 6.09 -2.40 10.75
C SER A 230 7.21 -1.39 10.50
N CYS A 231 6.97 -0.36 9.67
CA CYS A 231 7.91 0.73 9.46
C CYS A 231 8.16 1.53 10.74
N ASP A 232 7.11 1.82 11.52
CA ASP A 232 7.23 2.58 12.77
C ASP A 232 8.12 1.83 13.78
N ILE A 233 7.89 0.53 14.00
CA ILE A 233 8.73 -0.32 14.86
C ILE A 233 10.20 -0.26 14.42
N GLY A 234 10.44 -0.42 13.10
CA GLY A 234 11.79 -0.39 12.55
C GLY A 234 12.45 0.97 12.68
N LEU A 235 11.73 2.05 12.41
CA LEU A 235 12.26 3.39 12.52
C LEU A 235 12.67 3.74 13.97
N TYR A 236 11.82 3.41 14.95
CA TYR A 236 12.17 3.61 16.36
C TYR A 236 13.41 2.78 16.77
N ALA A 237 13.47 1.51 16.38
CA ALA A 237 14.59 0.63 16.69
C ALA A 237 15.89 1.15 16.05
N MET A 238 15.86 1.48 14.76
CA MET A 238 17.04 1.99 14.02
C MET A 238 17.49 3.34 14.57
N ARG A 239 16.55 4.28 14.75
CA ARG A 239 16.86 5.63 15.24
C ARG A 239 17.46 5.60 16.65
N SER A 240 17.00 4.72 17.55
CA SER A 240 17.59 4.53 18.89
C SER A 240 19.00 3.92 18.88
N CYS A 241 19.40 3.32 17.75
CA CYS A 241 20.74 2.79 17.52
C CYS A 241 21.61 3.71 16.67
N GLY A 242 21.22 4.98 16.48
CA GLY A 242 21.93 5.92 15.63
C GLY A 242 22.02 5.48 14.16
N ILE A 243 21.12 4.65 13.68
CA ILE A 243 21.06 4.19 12.28
C ILE A 243 20.13 5.14 11.51
N PRO A 244 20.64 5.90 10.51
CA PRO A 244 19.88 6.92 9.82
C PRO A 244 18.92 6.32 8.80
N VAL A 245 17.65 6.22 9.16
CA VAL A 245 16.58 5.60 8.37
C VAL A 245 15.42 6.58 8.19
N ALA A 246 14.87 6.59 6.99
CA ALA A 246 13.63 7.29 6.64
C ALA A 246 12.53 6.30 6.25
N ILE A 247 11.30 6.78 6.11
CA ILE A 247 10.17 6.07 5.53
C ILE A 247 9.92 6.63 4.13
N ASP A 248 9.96 5.74 3.14
CA ASP A 248 9.57 6.02 1.76
C ASP A 248 8.22 5.38 1.48
N ALA A 249 7.38 6.05 0.71
CA ALA A 249 6.03 5.61 0.40
C ALA A 249 5.60 5.99 -1.02
N PHE A 250 4.72 5.20 -1.60
CA PHE A 250 3.86 5.61 -2.70
C PHE A 250 2.40 5.52 -2.30
N MET A 251 1.54 6.29 -2.95
CA MET A 251 0.13 6.34 -2.64
C MET A 251 -0.71 6.11 -3.88
N TYR A 252 -1.75 5.30 -3.74
CA TYR A 252 -2.82 5.10 -4.72
C TYR A 252 -2.45 4.47 -6.06
N ALA A 253 -1.23 3.99 -6.26
CA ALA A 253 -0.92 3.26 -7.49
C ALA A 253 -1.63 1.90 -7.49
N ASN A 254 -2.44 1.65 -8.53
CA ASN A 254 -3.21 0.40 -8.70
C ASN A 254 -4.01 -0.02 -7.46
N HIS A 255 -4.76 0.91 -6.86
CA HIS A 255 -5.60 0.71 -5.66
C HIS A 255 -4.83 0.35 -4.38
N THR A 256 -3.52 0.45 -4.40
CA THR A 256 -2.69 0.16 -3.23
C THR A 256 -1.87 1.36 -2.81
N SER A 257 -1.55 1.41 -1.54
CA SER A 257 -0.47 2.22 -1.00
C SER A 257 0.50 1.30 -0.28
N HIS A 258 1.75 1.69 -0.20
CA HIS A 258 2.74 0.94 0.55
C HIS A 258 3.83 1.86 1.03
N GLN A 259 4.42 1.52 2.17
CA GLN A 259 5.58 2.20 2.69
C GLN A 259 6.62 1.18 3.18
N TRP A 260 7.87 1.61 3.16
CA TRP A 260 9.03 0.81 3.55
C TRP A 260 10.10 1.70 4.15
N LEU A 261 11.13 1.08 4.71
CA LEU A 261 12.26 1.78 5.29
C LEU A 261 13.35 2.02 4.24
N ALA A 262 14.04 3.14 4.36
CA ALA A 262 15.16 3.55 3.51
C ALA A 262 16.35 3.95 4.37
N LEU A 263 17.38 3.10 4.41
CA LEU A 263 18.63 3.35 5.11
C LEU A 263 19.51 4.29 4.30
N ARG A 264 19.96 5.39 4.90
CA ARG A 264 21.02 6.23 4.32
C ARG A 264 22.38 5.63 4.63
N ASP A 265 23.10 5.19 3.61
CA ASP A 265 24.45 4.65 3.80
C ASP A 265 25.52 5.74 3.91
N THR A 266 26.75 5.37 4.23
CA THR A 266 27.89 6.31 4.38
C THR A 266 28.28 7.01 3.08
N THR A 267 27.78 6.60 1.92
CA THR A 267 27.98 7.25 0.61
C THR A 267 26.88 8.26 0.29
N GLY A 268 25.87 8.39 1.14
CA GLY A 268 24.70 9.23 0.93
C GLY A 268 23.60 8.59 0.07
N ARG A 269 23.75 7.32 -0.35
CA ARG A 269 22.71 6.59 -1.06
C ARG A 269 21.71 5.99 -0.08
N TYR A 270 20.47 5.85 -0.55
CA TYR A 270 19.41 5.21 0.22
C TYR A 270 19.20 3.76 -0.24
N ILE A 271 19.10 2.86 0.73
CA ILE A 271 18.92 1.42 0.55
C ILE A 271 17.57 1.05 1.11
N GLN A 272 16.66 0.60 0.24
CA GLN A 272 15.33 0.13 0.61
C GLN A 272 15.42 -1.20 1.38
N PHE A 273 14.62 -1.35 2.45
CA PHE A 273 14.50 -2.59 3.22
C PHE A 273 13.17 -2.67 3.99
N GLY A 274 12.87 -3.85 4.50
CA GLY A 274 11.70 -4.15 5.34
C GLY A 274 11.90 -5.47 6.09
N PHE A 275 11.01 -5.81 7.02
CA PHE A 275 11.18 -7.05 7.79
C PHE A 275 10.60 -8.26 7.09
N ASP A 276 9.67 -8.05 6.19
CA ASP A 276 8.83 -9.09 5.58
C ASP A 276 9.46 -9.69 4.32
N ASP A 277 10.25 -8.91 3.55
CA ASP A 277 10.74 -9.37 2.26
C ASP A 277 12.07 -8.77 1.77
N LEU A 278 12.57 -7.70 2.41
CA LEU A 278 13.72 -6.96 1.90
C LEU A 278 14.83 -6.80 2.95
N VAL A 279 15.94 -7.49 2.73
CA VAL A 279 17.15 -7.34 3.55
C VAL A 279 17.96 -6.13 3.06
N PRO A 280 18.43 -5.23 3.94
CA PRO A 280 19.27 -4.10 3.52
C PRO A 280 20.56 -4.57 2.87
N THR A 281 20.78 -4.19 1.60
CA THR A 281 21.97 -4.56 0.83
C THR A 281 22.31 -3.51 -0.22
N ARG A 282 23.62 -3.29 -0.46
CA ARG A 282 24.10 -2.38 -1.52
C ARG A 282 24.03 -2.99 -2.93
N LYS A 283 23.74 -4.28 -3.07
CA LYS A 283 23.97 -5.04 -4.31
C LYS A 283 22.83 -5.00 -5.31
N LEU A 284 21.60 -4.61 -4.94
CA LEU A 284 20.44 -4.71 -5.82
C LEU A 284 19.56 -3.46 -5.74
N PRO A 285 19.02 -2.98 -6.88
CA PRO A 285 17.82 -2.17 -6.84
C PRO A 285 16.67 -3.08 -6.33
N HIS A 286 16.11 -2.77 -5.19
CA HIS A 286 15.01 -3.52 -4.65
C HIS A 286 13.74 -3.24 -5.45
N SER A 287 13.14 -4.28 -6.01
CA SER A 287 11.83 -4.23 -6.64
C SER A 287 10.91 -5.19 -5.89
N ASP A 288 9.90 -4.64 -5.26
CA ASP A 288 8.80 -5.39 -4.65
C ASP A 288 7.70 -5.77 -5.67
N GLY A 289 7.96 -5.56 -6.96
CA GLY A 289 7.03 -5.83 -8.06
C GLY A 289 5.82 -4.88 -8.14
N ARG A 290 5.70 -3.91 -7.23
CA ARG A 290 4.60 -2.93 -7.24
C ARG A 290 4.93 -1.75 -8.15
N LYS A 291 3.93 -1.26 -8.86
CA LYS A 291 3.98 0.02 -9.57
C LYS A 291 3.71 1.15 -8.59
N LYS A 292 4.53 2.20 -8.63
CA LYS A 292 4.56 3.28 -7.64
C LYS A 292 4.11 4.63 -8.20
N GLY A 293 4.40 4.88 -9.48
CA GLY A 293 4.21 6.18 -10.13
C GLY A 293 5.19 7.23 -9.63
N LYS A 294 5.11 7.57 -8.33
CA LYS A 294 6.01 8.48 -7.61
C LYS A 294 6.33 7.90 -6.24
N VAL A 295 7.50 8.23 -5.71
CA VAL A 295 7.94 7.84 -4.37
C VAL A 295 8.28 9.09 -3.57
N TYR A 296 7.70 9.18 -2.39
CA TYR A 296 7.94 10.30 -1.45
C TYR A 296 8.54 9.79 -0.15
N ARG A 297 9.53 10.51 0.34
CA ARG A 297 10.17 10.31 1.66
C ARG A 297 9.52 11.20 2.69
N SER A 298 9.09 10.62 3.80
CA SER A 298 8.60 11.38 4.95
C SER A 298 9.74 12.16 5.59
N CYS A 299 9.49 13.44 5.90
CA CYS A 299 10.41 14.36 6.54
C CYS A 299 9.77 14.92 7.80
N PHE A 300 10.57 15.22 8.83
CA PHE A 300 10.09 15.94 10.01
C PHE A 300 9.97 17.44 9.75
N GLY A 301 10.88 17.99 8.95
CA GLY A 301 10.90 19.39 8.56
C GLY A 301 10.05 19.69 7.33
N LEU A 302 9.51 20.91 7.29
CA LEU A 302 8.84 21.46 6.12
C LEU A 302 9.81 21.49 4.92
N GLN A 303 9.38 20.95 3.79
CA GLN A 303 10.14 20.96 2.55
C GLN A 303 9.79 22.21 1.73
N GLU A 304 10.64 23.22 1.80
CA GLU A 304 10.40 24.54 1.18
C GLU A 304 10.33 24.47 -0.35
N ASP A 305 11.05 23.55 -0.98
CA ASP A 305 10.97 23.29 -2.41
C ASP A 305 9.58 22.80 -2.82
N GLN A 306 8.94 21.96 -1.99
CA GLN A 306 7.57 21.52 -2.22
C GLN A 306 6.58 22.69 -2.05
N VAL A 307 6.77 23.54 -1.03
CA VAL A 307 5.93 24.73 -0.85
C VAL A 307 6.04 25.64 -2.08
N ARG A 308 7.25 25.90 -2.57
CA ARG A 308 7.47 26.71 -3.80
C ARG A 308 6.85 26.08 -5.04
N LYS A 309 6.95 24.75 -5.15
CA LYS A 309 6.42 23.98 -6.29
C LYS A 309 4.89 24.02 -6.34
N PHE A 310 4.23 23.91 -5.20
CA PHE A 310 2.76 23.80 -5.12
C PHE A 310 2.03 25.13 -4.91
N GLY A 311 2.67 26.14 -4.29
CA GLY A 311 2.05 27.46 -4.05
C GLY A 311 0.89 27.42 -3.04
N ASP A 312 -0.22 28.11 -3.34
CA ASP A 312 -1.34 28.23 -2.41
C ASP A 312 -2.04 26.87 -2.16
N VAL A 313 -2.09 26.48 -0.90
CA VAL A 313 -2.64 25.20 -0.44
C VAL A 313 -4.16 25.07 -0.70
N SER A 314 -4.88 26.19 -0.71
CA SER A 314 -6.33 26.17 -0.95
C SER A 314 -6.69 25.73 -2.37
N GLU A 315 -5.77 25.93 -3.31
CA GLU A 315 -5.95 25.67 -4.74
C GLU A 315 -5.36 24.33 -5.20
N ILE A 316 -4.86 23.49 -4.29
CA ILE A 316 -4.26 22.21 -4.65
C ILE A 316 -5.08 21.04 -4.10
N PRO A 317 -5.03 19.87 -4.77
CA PRO A 317 -5.69 18.66 -4.30
C PRO A 317 -5.29 18.27 -2.88
N LEU A 318 -6.22 17.70 -2.12
CA LEU A 318 -5.99 17.33 -0.71
C LEU A 318 -4.79 16.40 -0.55
N GLU A 319 -4.62 15.46 -1.46
CA GLU A 319 -3.53 14.47 -1.48
C GLU A 319 -2.14 15.11 -1.65
N MET A 320 -2.11 16.36 -2.19
CA MET A 320 -0.87 17.10 -2.46
C MET A 320 -0.52 18.11 -1.35
N ARG A 321 -1.36 18.27 -0.31
CA ARG A 321 -1.18 19.27 0.77
C ARG A 321 -0.18 18.89 1.85
N ASN A 322 0.48 17.74 1.74
CA ASN A 322 1.52 17.35 2.69
C ASN A 322 2.89 17.84 2.19
N PHE A 323 3.42 18.90 2.78
CA PHE A 323 4.73 19.47 2.49
C PHE A 323 5.86 18.94 3.39
N PHE A 324 5.57 17.97 4.25
CA PHE A 324 6.53 17.25 5.08
C PHE A 324 6.95 15.94 4.43
N ARG A 325 7.15 16.01 3.12
CA ARG A 325 7.65 14.90 2.31
C ARG A 325 8.48 15.41 1.14
N HIS A 326 9.49 14.66 0.76
CA HIS A 326 10.39 14.98 -0.34
C HIS A 326 10.23 13.95 -1.48
N ASP A 327 10.22 14.41 -2.74
CA ASP A 327 10.20 13.51 -3.90
C ASP A 327 11.56 12.83 -4.06
N VAL A 328 11.57 11.51 -3.94
CA VAL A 328 12.76 10.66 -4.07
C VAL A 328 12.63 9.63 -5.20
N THR A 329 11.75 9.88 -6.14
CA THR A 329 11.47 8.97 -7.25
C THR A 329 12.72 8.66 -8.08
N ASP A 330 13.64 9.63 -8.20
CA ASP A 330 14.92 9.43 -8.89
C ASP A 330 15.85 8.42 -8.20
N ASN A 331 15.74 8.20 -6.89
CA ASN A 331 16.48 7.17 -6.18
C ASN A 331 16.08 5.75 -6.64
N TYR A 332 14.87 5.59 -7.17
CA TYR A 332 14.29 4.31 -7.59
C TYR A 332 14.37 4.10 -9.10
N PHE A 333 14.15 5.14 -9.88
CA PHE A 333 14.00 5.05 -11.34
C PHE A 333 15.04 5.87 -12.11
N GLY A 334 15.97 6.51 -11.40
CA GLY A 334 16.94 7.43 -11.99
C GLY A 334 16.30 8.74 -12.46
N LYS A 335 17.13 9.76 -12.67
CA LYS A 335 16.67 11.06 -13.16
C LYS A 335 16.11 10.93 -14.57
N ASN A 336 14.88 11.39 -14.74
CA ASN A 336 14.19 11.41 -16.02
C ASN A 336 13.16 12.55 -16.06
N HIS A 337 12.65 12.85 -17.23
CA HIS A 337 11.52 13.76 -17.43
C HIS A 337 10.74 13.38 -18.68
N VAL A 338 9.51 13.84 -18.74
CA VAL A 338 8.65 13.73 -19.92
C VAL A 338 7.95 15.06 -20.19
N GLU A 339 7.89 15.44 -21.46
CA GLU A 339 7.13 16.61 -21.90
C GLU A 339 5.88 16.16 -22.67
N ILE A 340 4.72 16.64 -22.24
CA ILE A 340 3.43 16.31 -22.82
C ILE A 340 2.84 17.56 -23.48
N PRO A 341 2.48 17.50 -24.77
CA PRO A 341 1.78 18.59 -25.43
C PRO A 341 0.41 18.83 -24.78
N LEU A 342 0.14 20.06 -24.39
CA LEU A 342 -1.17 20.51 -23.91
C LEU A 342 -1.63 21.71 -24.74
N ASN A 343 -2.88 21.67 -25.14
CA ASN A 343 -3.49 22.76 -25.92
C ASN A 343 -4.30 23.72 -25.04
N MET A 344 -3.82 23.95 -23.82
CA MET A 344 -4.47 24.73 -22.77
C MET A 344 -3.47 25.67 -22.10
N GLN A 345 -3.96 26.78 -21.58
CA GLN A 345 -3.19 27.70 -20.73
C GLN A 345 -3.61 27.52 -19.27
N GLU A 346 -3.40 26.33 -18.74
CA GLU A 346 -3.63 26.07 -17.33
C GLU A 346 -2.37 26.40 -16.55
N GLU A 347 -2.52 27.11 -15.45
CA GLU A 347 -1.40 27.49 -14.58
C GLU A 347 -0.77 26.30 -13.89
N ARG A 348 -1.58 25.28 -13.56
CA ARG A 348 -1.14 24.05 -12.87
C ARG A 348 -1.73 22.80 -13.52
N VAL A 349 -0.86 21.90 -13.89
CA VAL A 349 -1.22 20.57 -14.39
C VAL A 349 -0.57 19.51 -13.53
N TYR A 350 -1.36 18.62 -13.02
CA TYR A 350 -0.90 17.51 -12.17
C TYR A 350 -0.68 16.25 -12.99
N LEU A 351 0.25 15.42 -12.53
CA LEU A 351 0.42 14.07 -13.00
C LEU A 351 -0.60 13.16 -12.30
N GLY A 352 -1.50 12.58 -13.04
CA GLY A 352 -2.54 11.69 -12.54
C GLY A 352 -2.25 10.23 -12.83
N ILE A 353 -2.58 9.37 -11.88
CA ILE A 353 -2.67 7.92 -12.05
C ILE A 353 -4.12 7.48 -11.86
N PHE A 354 -4.52 6.38 -12.52
CA PHE A 354 -5.85 5.83 -12.33
C PHE A 354 -5.89 5.02 -11.03
N SER A 355 -6.67 5.49 -10.09
CA SER A 355 -6.89 4.88 -8.79
C SER A 355 -8.39 4.86 -8.50
N PRO A 356 -8.91 4.01 -7.59
CA PRO A 356 -10.23 3.41 -7.78
C PRO A 356 -11.25 4.31 -8.48
N GLN A 357 -11.60 3.94 -9.72
CA GLN A 357 -12.65 4.59 -10.52
C GLN A 357 -12.40 6.06 -10.92
N GLY A 358 -11.16 6.56 -10.80
CA GLY A 358 -10.84 7.93 -11.13
C GLY A 358 -9.35 8.24 -11.26
N TRP A 359 -9.06 9.49 -11.59
CA TRP A 359 -7.69 10.00 -11.67
C TRP A 359 -7.30 10.68 -10.36
N THR A 360 -6.23 10.22 -9.75
CA THR A 360 -5.66 10.77 -8.52
C THR A 360 -4.35 11.49 -8.84
N PRO A 361 -4.17 12.74 -8.38
CA PRO A 361 -2.93 13.48 -8.57
C PRO A 361 -1.82 12.93 -7.68
N ILE A 362 -0.63 12.77 -8.27
CA ILE A 362 0.55 12.29 -7.54
C ILE A 362 1.75 13.24 -7.63
N ASP A 363 1.73 14.22 -8.55
CA ASP A 363 2.75 15.24 -8.68
C ASP A 363 2.18 16.45 -9.44
N VAL A 364 2.91 17.58 -9.44
CA VAL A 364 2.61 18.74 -10.26
C VAL A 364 3.70 18.96 -11.29
N GLY A 365 3.29 19.24 -12.53
CA GLY A 365 4.18 19.53 -13.65
C GLY A 365 4.55 21.01 -13.76
N VAL A 366 5.60 21.28 -14.50
CA VAL A 366 6.00 22.63 -14.90
C VAL A 366 5.40 22.94 -16.26
N CYS A 367 4.51 23.95 -16.32
CA CYS A 367 3.86 24.37 -17.56
C CYS A 367 4.75 25.36 -18.30
N GLU A 368 5.12 25.05 -19.56
CA GLU A 368 5.93 25.88 -20.43
C GLU A 368 5.27 26.00 -21.81
N GLY A 369 4.61 27.11 -22.08
CA GLY A 369 3.90 27.35 -23.33
C GLY A 369 2.77 26.33 -23.52
N LYS A 370 2.87 25.50 -24.58
CA LYS A 370 1.88 24.45 -24.92
C LYS A 370 2.32 23.06 -24.47
N LYS A 371 3.13 22.96 -23.46
CA LYS A 371 3.63 21.71 -22.91
C LYS A 371 3.60 21.72 -21.40
N VAL A 372 3.46 20.55 -20.81
CA VAL A 372 3.75 20.30 -19.38
C VAL A 372 4.90 19.30 -19.27
N ARG A 373 5.85 19.61 -18.40
CA ARG A 373 6.96 18.74 -18.06
C ARG A 373 6.72 18.11 -16.70
N PHE A 374 6.88 16.80 -16.62
CA PHE A 374 6.91 16.05 -15.37
C PHE A 374 8.31 15.46 -15.17
N ASP A 375 8.89 15.67 -13.99
CA ASP A 375 10.22 15.22 -13.65
C ASP A 375 10.15 13.96 -12.78
N ASN A 376 11.14 13.07 -12.94
CA ASN A 376 11.35 11.89 -12.11
C ASN A 376 10.08 11.05 -11.93
N ILE A 377 9.59 10.44 -12.99
CA ILE A 377 8.42 9.55 -12.96
C ILE A 377 8.84 8.09 -13.14
N GLU A 378 8.03 7.14 -12.64
CA GLU A 378 8.24 5.72 -12.91
C GLU A 378 8.01 5.44 -14.38
N PRO A 379 8.96 4.83 -15.10
CA PRO A 379 8.74 4.41 -16.48
C PRO A 379 7.82 3.20 -16.58
N ASN A 380 7.31 2.94 -17.78
CA ASN A 380 6.42 1.81 -18.07
C ASN A 380 5.12 1.85 -17.24
N PHE A 381 4.53 3.03 -17.15
CA PHE A 381 3.31 3.29 -16.42
C PHE A 381 2.37 4.18 -17.24
N ILE A 382 1.05 4.05 -17.02
CA ILE A 382 0.01 4.85 -17.69
C ILE A 382 -0.32 6.06 -16.81
N TYR A 383 -0.13 7.26 -17.37
CA TYR A 383 -0.39 8.54 -16.70
C TYR A 383 -1.42 9.37 -17.47
N GLN A 384 -2.05 10.31 -16.79
CA GLN A 384 -2.96 11.30 -17.35
C GLN A 384 -2.61 12.69 -16.80
N PRO A 385 -2.39 13.70 -17.64
CA PRO A 385 -2.38 15.09 -17.17
C PRO A 385 -3.77 15.48 -16.67
N ILE A 386 -3.85 16.09 -15.48
CA ILE A 386 -5.10 16.51 -14.85
C ILE A 386 -4.99 17.94 -14.31
N CYS A 387 -6.09 18.68 -14.33
CA CYS A 387 -6.25 19.94 -13.62
C CYS A 387 -7.12 19.72 -12.38
N TYR A 388 -7.04 20.62 -11.42
CA TYR A 388 -7.84 20.58 -10.21
C TYR A 388 -8.82 21.76 -10.18
N ASP A 389 -10.09 21.45 -10.13
CA ASP A 389 -11.16 22.42 -9.89
C ASP A 389 -11.36 22.56 -8.37
N ALA A 390 -10.73 23.57 -7.79
CA ALA A 390 -10.80 23.83 -6.35
C ALA A 390 -12.23 24.17 -5.86
N ALA A 391 -13.06 24.76 -6.72
CA ALA A 391 -14.43 25.12 -6.35
C ALA A 391 -15.31 23.87 -6.13
N ASN A 392 -15.07 22.80 -6.89
CA ASN A 392 -15.82 21.56 -6.82
C ASN A 392 -15.04 20.39 -6.19
N GLY A 393 -13.76 20.60 -5.84
CA GLY A 393 -12.88 19.56 -5.27
C GLY A 393 -12.62 18.41 -6.24
N LYS A 394 -12.62 18.64 -7.56
CA LYS A 394 -12.55 17.58 -8.56
C LYS A 394 -11.28 17.66 -9.42
N CYS A 395 -10.72 16.50 -9.69
CA CYS A 395 -9.66 16.34 -10.68
C CYS A 395 -10.27 16.13 -12.07
N ILE A 396 -9.92 17.01 -13.02
CA ILE A 396 -10.44 17.02 -14.39
C ILE A 396 -9.31 16.61 -15.33
N PRO A 397 -9.42 15.48 -16.04
CA PRO A 397 -8.44 15.09 -17.03
C PRO A 397 -8.30 16.12 -18.16
N VAL A 398 -7.05 16.44 -18.54
CA VAL A 398 -6.72 17.35 -19.65
C VAL A 398 -5.78 16.68 -20.63
N GLY A 399 -5.93 16.98 -21.92
CA GLY A 399 -5.15 16.30 -22.95
C GLY A 399 -5.46 14.81 -23.07
N TYR A 400 -4.45 14.01 -23.38
CA TYR A 400 -4.57 12.56 -23.54
C TYR A 400 -3.66 11.82 -22.56
N PRO A 401 -4.05 10.62 -22.10
CA PRO A 401 -3.17 9.77 -21.32
C PRO A 401 -1.93 9.37 -22.11
N PHE A 402 -0.87 9.02 -21.38
CA PHE A 402 0.40 8.66 -22.01
C PHE A 402 1.11 7.53 -21.25
N VAL A 403 2.03 6.88 -21.94
CA VAL A 403 2.99 5.91 -21.38
C VAL A 403 4.39 6.45 -21.62
N PHE A 404 5.20 6.48 -20.58
CA PHE A 404 6.64 6.78 -20.66
C PHE A 404 7.43 5.47 -20.58
N TYR A 405 8.17 5.12 -21.65
CA TYR A 405 8.91 3.86 -21.72
C TYR A 405 10.36 3.98 -21.24
N SER A 406 10.83 3.01 -20.44
CA SER A 406 12.21 2.99 -19.93
C SER A 406 13.26 2.78 -21.01
N GLY A 407 13.01 1.86 -21.94
CA GLY A 407 14.03 1.36 -22.88
C GLY A 407 14.55 2.39 -23.86
N ASN A 408 13.72 3.30 -24.32
CA ASN A 408 14.08 4.34 -25.30
C ASN A 408 13.77 5.76 -24.82
N ARG A 409 13.27 5.91 -23.60
CA ARG A 409 12.79 7.17 -23.00
C ARG A 409 11.77 7.90 -23.88
N LYS A 410 10.99 7.17 -24.69
CA LYS A 410 9.94 7.73 -25.53
C LYS A 410 8.63 7.79 -24.77
N CYS A 411 7.86 8.82 -25.08
CA CYS A 411 6.50 8.98 -24.61
C CYS A 411 5.52 8.59 -25.73
N ARG A 412 4.55 7.72 -25.42
CA ARG A 412 3.44 7.37 -26.31
C ARG A 412 2.17 8.02 -25.81
N ILE A 413 1.59 8.89 -26.60
CA ILE A 413 0.28 9.49 -26.31
C ILE A 413 -0.82 8.52 -26.77
N LEU A 414 -1.72 8.17 -25.86
CA LEU A 414 -2.86 7.28 -26.12
C LEU A 414 -4.05 8.07 -26.66
N LYS A 415 -3.87 8.64 -27.86
CA LYS A 415 -4.89 9.40 -28.57
C LYS A 415 -5.62 8.49 -29.55
N PRO A 416 -6.95 8.33 -29.47
CA PRO A 416 -7.73 7.53 -30.40
C PRO A 416 -7.48 7.93 -31.87
N ILE A 417 -7.24 6.95 -32.74
CA ILE A 417 -7.07 7.18 -34.16
C ILE A 417 -8.45 7.18 -34.83
N SER A 418 -8.85 8.33 -35.36
CA SER A 418 -10.14 8.48 -36.04
C SER A 418 -10.27 7.51 -37.20
N GLY A 419 -11.43 6.85 -37.30
CA GLY A 419 -11.72 5.90 -38.39
C GLY A 419 -10.99 4.55 -38.31
N SER A 420 -10.12 4.34 -37.31
CA SER A 420 -9.38 3.08 -37.15
C SER A 420 -9.83 2.35 -35.87
N TYR A 421 -10.30 1.12 -36.01
CA TYR A 421 -10.88 0.32 -34.96
C TYR A 421 -10.15 -1.01 -34.78
N VAL A 422 -10.31 -1.62 -33.63
CA VAL A 422 -9.80 -2.95 -33.28
C VAL A 422 -10.90 -3.74 -32.56
N ASP A 423 -11.05 -5.00 -32.97
CA ASP A 423 -11.89 -5.95 -32.24
C ASP A 423 -11.09 -6.51 -31.06
N MET A 424 -11.70 -6.49 -29.88
CA MET A 424 -11.05 -6.81 -28.61
C MET A 424 -11.77 -7.95 -27.93
N VAL A 425 -11.00 -8.87 -27.34
CA VAL A 425 -11.49 -9.89 -26.43
C VAL A 425 -10.88 -9.60 -25.05
N LEU A 426 -11.70 -9.33 -24.08
CA LEU A 426 -11.32 -8.87 -22.75
C LEU A 426 -11.65 -9.94 -21.70
N SER A 427 -10.73 -10.22 -20.81
CA SER A 427 -10.86 -11.28 -19.78
C SER A 427 -10.70 -10.78 -18.36
N ARG A 428 -10.25 -9.51 -18.19
CA ARG A 428 -9.98 -8.93 -16.87
C ARG A 428 -10.34 -7.45 -16.82
N LYS A 429 -10.78 -7.00 -15.63
CA LYS A 429 -11.02 -5.57 -15.36
C LYS A 429 -9.86 -4.91 -14.60
N MET A 430 -8.92 -5.70 -14.06
CA MET A 430 -7.74 -5.25 -13.34
C MET A 430 -6.55 -6.15 -13.65
N PRO A 431 -5.30 -5.65 -13.70
CA PRO A 431 -4.12 -6.47 -13.92
C PRO A 431 -3.89 -7.44 -12.77
N LEU A 432 -3.38 -8.61 -13.09
CA LEU A 432 -2.89 -9.57 -12.11
C LEU A 432 -1.37 -9.46 -12.02
N GLY A 433 -0.85 -8.86 -10.98
CA GLY A 433 0.58 -8.77 -10.74
C GLY A 433 1.22 -10.16 -10.57
N LYS A 434 2.41 -10.37 -11.11
CA LYS A 434 3.12 -11.66 -11.08
C LYS A 434 3.24 -12.25 -9.66
N LEU A 435 3.64 -11.43 -8.69
CA LEU A 435 3.76 -11.87 -7.29
C LEU A 435 2.42 -12.31 -6.71
N PHE A 436 1.34 -11.62 -7.07
CA PHE A 436 0.00 -11.96 -6.61
C PHE A 436 -0.49 -13.26 -7.26
N ALA A 437 -0.24 -13.45 -8.55
CA ALA A 437 -0.52 -14.69 -9.26
C ALA A 437 0.25 -15.88 -8.65
N GLU A 438 1.53 -15.70 -8.36
CA GLU A 438 2.36 -16.71 -7.70
C GLU A 438 1.82 -17.05 -6.30
N ARG A 439 1.39 -16.05 -5.54
CA ARG A 439 0.84 -16.23 -4.19
C ARG A 439 -0.51 -16.95 -4.20
N LEU A 440 -1.38 -16.68 -5.18
CA LEU A 440 -2.71 -17.28 -5.26
C LEU A 440 -2.71 -18.67 -5.87
N TRP A 441 -1.90 -18.91 -6.90
CA TRP A 441 -2.03 -20.13 -7.72
C TRP A 441 -0.90 -21.12 -7.57
N ARG A 442 0.30 -20.69 -7.22
CA ARG A 442 1.40 -21.62 -6.92
C ARG A 442 1.08 -22.60 -5.78
N PRO A 443 0.34 -22.21 -4.74
CA PRO A 443 -0.06 -23.12 -3.67
C PRO A 443 -0.92 -24.30 -4.12
N ILE A 444 -1.59 -24.26 -5.27
CA ILE A 444 -2.41 -25.40 -5.75
C ILE A 444 -1.55 -26.54 -6.33
N ILE A 445 -0.31 -26.31 -6.73
CA ILE A 445 0.54 -27.34 -7.35
C ILE A 445 0.78 -28.49 -6.36
N GLY A 446 0.44 -29.71 -6.79
CA GLY A 446 0.54 -30.92 -5.99
C GLY A 446 -0.73 -31.26 -5.20
N SER A 447 -1.79 -30.45 -5.31
CA SER A 447 -3.11 -30.84 -4.83
C SER A 447 -3.77 -31.85 -5.76
N SER A 448 -4.79 -32.56 -5.27
CA SER A 448 -5.50 -33.56 -6.08
C SER A 448 -6.98 -33.69 -5.69
N ILE A 449 -7.78 -34.15 -6.64
CA ILE A 449 -9.18 -34.52 -6.46
C ILE A 449 -9.29 -36.01 -6.66
N GLU A 450 -9.91 -36.71 -5.69
CA GLU A 450 -10.09 -38.14 -5.66
C GLU A 450 -11.56 -38.49 -5.39
N ALA A 451 -12.03 -39.60 -5.94
CA ALA A 451 -13.35 -40.13 -5.65
C ALA A 451 -13.25 -41.59 -5.20
N SER A 452 -14.15 -42.02 -4.31
CA SER A 452 -14.19 -43.39 -3.76
C SER A 452 -15.62 -43.91 -3.63
N VAL A 453 -15.75 -45.23 -3.63
CA VAL A 453 -17.00 -45.91 -3.31
C VAL A 453 -17.20 -46.07 -1.80
N ASP A 454 -16.13 -46.03 -1.03
CA ASP A 454 -16.12 -46.14 0.43
C ASP A 454 -15.32 -45.01 1.09
N GLU A 455 -15.60 -44.75 2.34
CA GLU A 455 -15.02 -43.65 3.13
C GLU A 455 -13.52 -43.81 3.43
N SER A 456 -13.00 -45.03 3.32
CA SER A 456 -11.59 -45.33 3.59
C SER A 456 -10.65 -44.80 2.52
N PHE A 457 -11.13 -44.58 1.31
CA PHE A 457 -10.35 -44.20 0.13
C PHE A 457 -9.19 -45.15 -0.20
N VAL A 458 -9.24 -46.42 0.25
CA VAL A 458 -8.17 -47.39 -0.03
C VAL A 458 -8.09 -47.70 -1.53
N GLN A 459 -9.22 -47.73 -2.24
CA GLN A 459 -9.29 -47.93 -3.68
C GLN A 459 -9.77 -46.66 -4.42
N ALA A 460 -9.36 -45.48 -3.92
CA ALA A 460 -9.75 -44.23 -4.52
C ALA A 460 -9.28 -44.09 -5.97
N LYS A 461 -10.10 -43.45 -6.77
CA LYS A 461 -9.75 -43.03 -8.12
C LYS A 461 -9.30 -41.57 -8.09
N LYS A 462 -8.04 -41.27 -8.46
CA LYS A 462 -7.60 -39.91 -8.70
C LYS A 462 -8.28 -39.41 -9.97
N LEU A 463 -9.12 -38.37 -9.81
CA LEU A 463 -9.82 -37.72 -10.91
C LEU A 463 -8.94 -36.67 -11.56
N TYR A 464 -8.16 -35.93 -10.74
CA TYR A 464 -7.25 -34.91 -11.22
C TYR A 464 -6.08 -34.68 -10.25
N GLU A 465 -4.95 -34.20 -10.78
CA GLU A 465 -3.78 -33.73 -10.03
C GLU A 465 -3.28 -32.43 -10.65
N PHE A 466 -3.18 -31.39 -9.82
CA PHE A 466 -2.71 -30.06 -10.25
C PHE A 466 -1.17 -30.08 -10.37
N ARG A 467 -0.65 -30.01 -11.58
CA ARG A 467 0.79 -30.05 -11.87
C ARG A 467 1.38 -28.69 -12.21
N ASP A 468 0.54 -27.77 -12.68
CA ASP A 468 0.90 -26.43 -13.07
C ASP A 468 0.00 -25.41 -12.38
N THR A 469 0.42 -24.12 -12.43
CA THR A 469 -0.42 -22.99 -12.01
C THR A 469 -1.60 -22.82 -12.97
N LEU A 470 -2.70 -22.34 -12.45
CA LEU A 470 -3.85 -21.91 -13.24
C LEU A 470 -3.70 -20.44 -13.63
N ASP A 471 -4.13 -20.11 -14.83
CA ASP A 471 -4.17 -18.72 -15.34
C ASP A 471 -5.59 -18.26 -15.71
N TYR A 472 -6.60 -18.98 -15.18
CA TYR A 472 -8.01 -18.70 -15.43
C TYR A 472 -8.84 -18.73 -14.14
N SER A 473 -10.07 -18.23 -14.26
CA SER A 473 -11.03 -18.14 -13.15
C SER A 473 -11.47 -19.49 -12.59
N ASN A 474 -11.56 -20.53 -13.44
CA ASN A 474 -11.93 -21.89 -13.05
C ASN A 474 -11.38 -22.94 -14.01
N LEU A 475 -11.35 -24.20 -13.58
CA LEU A 475 -10.92 -25.34 -14.38
C LEU A 475 -12.04 -26.40 -14.44
N LYS A 476 -12.56 -26.64 -15.64
CA LYS A 476 -13.52 -27.73 -15.88
C LYS A 476 -12.78 -29.02 -16.21
N ILE A 477 -12.80 -29.97 -15.28
CA ILE A 477 -12.14 -31.25 -15.36
C ILE A 477 -13.15 -32.28 -15.88
N ARG A 478 -12.90 -32.82 -17.07
CA ARG A 478 -13.72 -33.90 -17.65
C ARG A 478 -13.27 -35.23 -17.10
N VAL A 479 -14.22 -36.00 -16.52
CA VAL A 479 -13.96 -37.30 -15.94
C VAL A 479 -14.42 -38.38 -16.91
N SER A 480 -13.51 -39.25 -17.33
CA SER A 480 -13.80 -40.36 -18.24
C SER A 480 -14.33 -41.60 -17.53
N ASP A 481 -14.04 -41.75 -16.24
CA ASP A 481 -14.52 -42.87 -15.42
C ASP A 481 -16.04 -42.82 -15.28
N ARG A 482 -16.72 -43.97 -15.46
CA ARG A 482 -18.18 -44.07 -15.40
C ARG A 482 -18.70 -44.78 -14.15
N ARG A 483 -17.82 -45.17 -13.25
CA ARG A 483 -18.22 -45.78 -11.99
C ARG A 483 -18.99 -44.77 -11.15
N CYS A 484 -19.94 -45.31 -10.35
CA CYS A 484 -20.59 -44.50 -9.33
C CYS A 484 -19.67 -44.41 -8.11
N PHE A 485 -19.51 -43.19 -7.60
CA PHE A 485 -18.78 -42.91 -6.38
C PHE A 485 -19.75 -42.38 -5.31
N ARG A 486 -19.41 -42.60 -4.05
CA ARG A 486 -20.16 -42.07 -2.91
C ARG A 486 -19.42 -40.93 -2.22
N TYR A 487 -18.11 -40.88 -2.36
CA TYR A 487 -17.25 -39.88 -1.68
C TYR A 487 -16.34 -39.16 -2.66
N LEU A 488 -16.12 -37.89 -2.36
CA LEU A 488 -15.15 -37.02 -3.04
C LEU A 488 -14.18 -36.48 -2.01
N ARG A 489 -12.90 -36.38 -2.36
CA ARG A 489 -11.90 -35.77 -1.51
C ARG A 489 -11.00 -34.81 -2.30
N TYR A 490 -10.86 -33.58 -1.81
CA TYR A 490 -9.82 -32.64 -2.22
C TYR A 490 -8.65 -32.77 -1.27
N ASN A 491 -7.46 -33.04 -1.77
CA ASN A 491 -6.22 -33.11 -1.01
C ASN A 491 -5.39 -31.84 -1.24
N ALA A 492 -4.99 -31.18 -0.15
CA ALA A 492 -4.11 -30.02 -0.19
C ALA A 492 -2.69 -30.38 -0.66
N PRO A 493 -1.91 -29.44 -1.19
CA PRO A 493 -0.51 -29.65 -1.49
C PRO A 493 0.29 -29.87 -0.19
N LYS A 494 1.39 -30.63 -0.27
CA LYS A 494 2.16 -31.03 0.93
C LYS A 494 2.80 -29.87 1.69
N LYS A 495 3.17 -28.78 0.98
CA LYS A 495 4.00 -27.69 1.51
C LYS A 495 3.30 -26.32 1.50
N ALA A 496 2.02 -26.27 1.21
CA ALA A 496 1.25 -25.03 1.18
C ALA A 496 -0.08 -25.21 1.95
N PRO A 497 -0.69 -24.11 2.41
CA PRO A 497 -2.04 -24.14 2.96
C PRO A 497 -3.04 -24.60 1.89
N MET A 498 -4.18 -25.07 2.34
CA MET A 498 -5.34 -25.34 1.47
C MET A 498 -6.04 -24.02 1.17
N GLU A 499 -6.21 -23.71 -0.12
CA GLU A 499 -6.95 -22.54 -0.58
C GLU A 499 -7.80 -22.93 -1.79
N LEU A 500 -9.13 -22.82 -1.68
CA LEU A 500 -10.01 -22.92 -2.83
C LEU A 500 -11.28 -22.10 -2.61
N ALA A 501 -11.82 -21.56 -3.71
CA ALA A 501 -13.05 -20.78 -3.68
C ALA A 501 -14.28 -21.68 -3.77
N ASP A 502 -14.38 -22.53 -4.79
CA ASP A 502 -15.54 -23.38 -4.97
C ASP A 502 -15.20 -24.72 -5.66
N LEU A 503 -16.00 -25.74 -5.42
CA LEU A 503 -15.85 -27.08 -5.97
C LEU A 503 -17.20 -27.70 -6.29
N ASP A 504 -17.59 -27.65 -7.56
CA ASP A 504 -18.79 -28.23 -8.08
C ASP A 504 -18.53 -29.54 -8.81
N ILE A 505 -19.44 -30.52 -8.65
CA ILE A 505 -19.39 -31.76 -9.40
C ILE A 505 -20.73 -32.07 -10.11
N TYR A 506 -20.65 -32.78 -11.23
CA TYR A 506 -21.79 -32.99 -12.11
C TYR A 506 -21.84 -34.39 -12.68
N GLU A 507 -23.08 -34.91 -12.87
CA GLU A 507 -23.35 -36.21 -13.52
C GLU A 507 -23.17 -36.21 -15.04
N ASP A 508 -23.16 -35.04 -15.65
CA ASP A 508 -22.99 -34.87 -17.09
C ASP A 508 -21.72 -34.08 -17.45
N SER A 509 -21.22 -34.34 -18.66
CA SER A 509 -19.99 -33.69 -19.13
C SER A 509 -20.18 -32.23 -19.55
N LEU A 510 -21.40 -31.71 -19.57
CA LEU A 510 -21.71 -30.33 -19.90
C LEU A 510 -21.86 -29.46 -18.63
N CYS A 511 -21.70 -30.06 -17.42
CA CYS A 511 -21.83 -29.42 -16.13
C CYS A 511 -23.21 -28.77 -15.94
N ARG A 512 -24.30 -29.52 -16.18
CA ARG A 512 -25.69 -29.06 -16.07
C ARG A 512 -26.48 -29.75 -14.98
N LYS A 513 -26.06 -30.98 -14.57
CA LYS A 513 -26.70 -31.78 -13.55
C LYS A 513 -25.81 -31.82 -12.31
N PRO A 514 -25.96 -30.89 -11.37
CA PRO A 514 -25.14 -30.85 -10.18
C PRO A 514 -25.39 -32.02 -9.25
N ILE A 515 -24.37 -32.47 -8.55
CA ILE A 515 -24.41 -33.43 -7.47
C ILE A 515 -24.16 -32.67 -6.18
N VAL A 516 -25.01 -32.82 -5.19
CA VAL A 516 -24.88 -32.13 -3.90
C VAL A 516 -23.79 -32.81 -3.05
N LEU A 517 -22.93 -31.99 -2.46
CA LEU A 517 -21.83 -32.39 -1.59
C LEU A 517 -22.17 -32.08 -0.13
N LYS A 518 -21.97 -33.06 0.75
CA LYS A 518 -22.05 -32.90 2.19
C LYS A 518 -20.66 -33.06 2.81
N LEU A 519 -20.15 -32.05 3.46
CA LEU A 519 -18.85 -32.12 4.12
C LEU A 519 -18.85 -33.13 5.27
N LEU A 520 -17.88 -34.05 5.26
CA LEU A 520 -17.65 -35.04 6.33
C LEU A 520 -16.43 -34.68 7.20
N THR A 521 -15.40 -34.04 6.63
CA THR A 521 -14.23 -33.61 7.40
C THR A 521 -14.67 -32.67 8.52
N PRO A 522 -14.34 -32.96 9.79
CA PRO A 522 -14.60 -32.04 10.87
C PRO A 522 -13.76 -30.76 10.68
N VAL A 523 -14.42 -29.63 10.51
CA VAL A 523 -13.82 -28.31 10.35
C VAL A 523 -14.51 -27.35 11.31
N ASP A 524 -13.72 -26.58 12.05
CA ASP A 524 -14.26 -25.50 12.89
C ASP A 524 -14.92 -24.43 12.01
N SER A 525 -16.07 -23.93 12.41
CA SER A 525 -16.86 -22.96 11.64
C SER A 525 -16.13 -21.63 11.39
N SER A 526 -15.12 -21.31 12.19
CA SER A 526 -14.28 -20.12 11.97
C SER A 526 -13.49 -20.18 10.65
N TYR A 527 -13.27 -21.38 10.09
CA TYR A 527 -12.65 -21.56 8.77
C TYR A 527 -13.65 -21.41 7.59
N LYS A 528 -14.94 -21.25 7.87
CA LYS A 528 -16.01 -21.10 6.85
C LYS A 528 -15.95 -22.19 5.78
N PRO A 529 -16.07 -23.48 6.16
CA PRO A 529 -15.98 -24.58 5.20
C PRO A 529 -17.10 -24.57 4.16
N GLU A 530 -18.23 -23.90 4.43
CA GLU A 530 -19.33 -23.66 3.50
C GLU A 530 -18.91 -22.88 2.25
N ASN A 531 -17.88 -22.05 2.34
CA ASN A 531 -17.34 -21.27 1.21
C ASN A 531 -16.87 -22.15 0.02
N VAL A 532 -16.72 -23.46 0.23
CA VAL A 532 -16.30 -24.37 -0.86
C VAL A 532 -17.47 -24.81 -1.73
N THR A 533 -18.71 -24.58 -1.29
CA THR A 533 -19.94 -25.04 -1.97
C THR A 533 -21.06 -24.02 -1.91
N ASP A 534 -20.72 -22.74 -1.67
CA ASP A 534 -21.70 -21.65 -1.59
C ASP A 534 -21.99 -20.99 -2.95
N HIS A 535 -21.27 -21.39 -4.00
CA HIS A 535 -21.33 -20.85 -5.36
C HIS A 535 -20.96 -19.36 -5.45
N ASP A 536 -20.25 -18.82 -4.45
CA ASP A 536 -19.69 -17.48 -4.48
C ASP A 536 -18.17 -17.52 -4.72
N MET A 537 -17.76 -17.21 -5.95
CA MET A 537 -16.35 -17.24 -6.37
C MET A 537 -15.47 -16.19 -5.68
N LEU A 538 -16.05 -15.28 -4.90
CA LEU A 538 -15.35 -14.24 -4.15
C LEU A 538 -15.08 -14.65 -2.70
N THR A 539 -15.73 -15.71 -2.21
CA THR A 539 -15.40 -16.37 -0.94
C THR A 539 -14.33 -17.44 -1.14
N ALA A 540 -13.69 -17.89 -0.09
CA ALA A 540 -12.75 -18.99 -0.17
C ALA A 540 -12.55 -19.67 1.18
N PHE A 541 -12.28 -20.97 1.14
CA PHE A 541 -11.76 -21.73 2.26
C PHE A 541 -10.23 -21.56 2.32
N TYR A 542 -9.72 -21.21 3.49
CA TYR A 542 -8.29 -21.13 3.75
C TYR A 542 -7.92 -21.87 5.04
N SER A 543 -6.99 -22.82 4.97
CA SER A 543 -6.49 -23.50 6.16
C SER A 543 -5.06 -24.04 5.99
N GLY A 544 -4.18 -23.67 6.91
CA GLY A 544 -2.84 -24.28 7.04
C GLY A 544 -2.83 -25.62 7.75
N GLN A 545 -3.92 -25.97 8.46
CA GLN A 545 -4.00 -27.16 9.30
C GLN A 545 -4.62 -28.37 8.59
N HIS A 546 -5.67 -28.15 7.80
CA HIS A 546 -6.37 -29.21 7.10
C HIS A 546 -5.58 -29.67 5.87
N LYS A 547 -5.44 -30.99 5.72
CA LYS A 547 -4.71 -31.60 4.59
C LYS A 547 -5.66 -32.17 3.54
N SER A 548 -6.91 -32.39 3.89
CA SER A 548 -7.96 -32.81 2.96
C SER A 548 -9.35 -32.36 3.42
N LEU A 549 -10.24 -32.16 2.46
CA LEU A 549 -11.69 -32.05 2.69
C LEU A 549 -12.35 -33.22 2.01
N THR A 550 -13.12 -33.99 2.77
CA THR A 550 -13.89 -35.17 2.31
C THR A 550 -15.37 -34.84 2.33
N TYR A 551 -16.01 -35.12 1.24
CA TYR A 551 -17.45 -34.93 1.04
C TYR A 551 -18.14 -36.27 0.74
N GLU A 552 -19.37 -36.41 1.22
CA GLU A 552 -20.31 -37.47 0.80
C GLU A 552 -21.24 -36.89 -0.28
N LEU A 553 -21.45 -37.61 -1.34
CA LEU A 553 -22.45 -37.28 -2.36
C LEU A 553 -23.84 -37.66 -1.82
N ASP A 554 -24.85 -36.84 -2.07
CA ASP A 554 -26.24 -37.07 -1.66
C ASP A 554 -26.76 -38.45 -2.13
N THR A 555 -26.35 -38.86 -3.32
CA THR A 555 -26.58 -40.17 -3.89
C THR A 555 -25.32 -40.68 -4.59
N PRO A 556 -25.02 -42.02 -4.53
CA PRO A 556 -23.91 -42.57 -5.31
C PRO A 556 -24.08 -42.28 -6.80
N SER A 557 -23.17 -41.49 -7.37
CA SER A 557 -23.31 -40.95 -8.71
C SER A 557 -22.04 -41.09 -9.54
N SER A 558 -22.21 -41.14 -10.86
CA SER A 558 -21.08 -41.08 -11.80
C SER A 558 -20.65 -39.61 -12.01
N ILE A 559 -19.49 -39.25 -11.50
CA ILE A 559 -18.94 -37.89 -11.65
C ILE A 559 -18.39 -37.74 -13.08
N ARG A 560 -18.97 -36.86 -13.88
CA ARG A 560 -18.59 -36.62 -15.29
C ARG A 560 -17.88 -35.30 -15.53
N CYS A 561 -18.08 -34.32 -14.66
CA CYS A 561 -17.42 -33.04 -14.68
C CYS A 561 -17.13 -32.60 -13.24
N VAL A 562 -15.96 -32.04 -13.02
CA VAL A 562 -15.64 -31.24 -11.83
C VAL A 562 -15.35 -29.85 -12.29
N ASP A 563 -16.01 -28.83 -11.73
CA ASP A 563 -15.72 -27.44 -11.95
C ASP A 563 -15.00 -26.92 -10.70
N PHE A 564 -13.73 -26.67 -10.83
CA PHE A 564 -12.85 -26.25 -9.74
C PHE A 564 -12.54 -24.76 -9.85
N TYR A 565 -12.81 -24.02 -8.81
CA TYR A 565 -12.53 -22.59 -8.69
C TYR A 565 -11.41 -22.36 -7.69
N PRO A 566 -10.20 -21.98 -8.15
CA PRO A 566 -9.14 -21.56 -7.24
C PRO A 566 -9.52 -20.23 -6.59
N ARG A 567 -8.92 -19.93 -5.46
CA ARG A 567 -8.98 -18.56 -4.94
C ARG A 567 -8.38 -17.59 -5.98
N THR A 568 -9.11 -16.53 -6.29
CA THR A 568 -8.68 -15.49 -7.25
C THR A 568 -8.70 -14.11 -6.60
N ASP A 569 -8.31 -13.10 -7.37
CA ASP A 569 -8.46 -11.68 -6.98
C ASP A 569 -9.87 -11.13 -7.30
N GLY A 570 -10.79 -11.96 -7.80
CA GLY A 570 -12.14 -11.55 -8.18
C GLY A 570 -12.26 -10.67 -9.43
N ASN A 571 -11.16 -10.38 -10.13
CA ASN A 571 -11.10 -9.40 -11.22
C ASN A 571 -11.14 -10.02 -12.63
N PHE A 572 -11.50 -11.27 -12.76
CA PHE A 572 -11.81 -11.91 -14.03
C PHE A 572 -13.18 -11.47 -14.56
N VAL A 573 -13.42 -11.70 -15.86
CA VAL A 573 -14.77 -11.64 -16.43
C VAL A 573 -15.54 -12.87 -15.98
N TRP A 574 -16.69 -12.67 -15.33
CA TRP A 574 -17.58 -13.72 -14.85
C TRP A 574 -18.81 -13.87 -15.74
N ALA A 575 -19.20 -15.09 -16.02
CA ALA A 575 -20.43 -15.36 -16.77
C ALA A 575 -21.66 -14.89 -15.96
N GLY A 576 -22.56 -14.17 -16.61
CA GLY A 576 -23.76 -13.59 -15.98
C GLY A 576 -23.61 -12.12 -15.61
N ASP A 577 -22.40 -11.62 -15.41
CA ASP A 577 -22.16 -10.22 -15.05
C ASP A 577 -22.27 -9.30 -16.27
N THR A 578 -22.69 -8.07 -16.01
CA THR A 578 -22.84 -7.02 -17.02
C THR A 578 -21.61 -6.13 -17.06
N TYR A 579 -20.98 -6.04 -18.22
CA TYR A 579 -19.79 -5.23 -18.44
C TYR A 579 -20.08 -4.05 -19.37
N GLU A 580 -19.46 -2.91 -19.06
CA GLU A 580 -19.44 -1.72 -19.92
C GLU A 580 -17.99 -1.38 -20.27
N LEU A 581 -17.71 -1.21 -21.57
CA LEU A 581 -16.40 -0.73 -22.00
C LEU A 581 -16.47 0.75 -22.34
N LEU A 582 -15.58 1.54 -21.72
CA LEU A 582 -15.39 2.93 -22.05
C LEU A 582 -14.01 3.15 -22.70
N TYR A 583 -13.90 4.17 -23.55
CA TYR A 583 -12.61 4.67 -24.01
C TYR A 583 -12.46 6.15 -23.71
N TYR A 584 -11.23 6.60 -23.53
CA TYR A 584 -10.93 8.00 -23.25
C TYR A 584 -10.84 8.81 -24.55
N ALA A 585 -11.72 9.80 -24.72
CA ALA A 585 -11.90 10.59 -25.93
C ALA A 585 -11.37 12.04 -25.81
N GLY A 586 -10.38 12.29 -24.97
CA GLY A 586 -9.81 13.62 -24.70
C GLY A 586 -10.81 14.54 -24.01
N ALA A 587 -11.10 15.73 -24.55
CA ALA A 587 -12.00 16.70 -23.95
C ALA A 587 -13.44 16.18 -23.71
N LYS A 588 -13.86 15.11 -24.35
CA LYS A 588 -15.14 14.45 -24.12
C LYS A 588 -15.12 13.51 -22.90
N GLY A 589 -13.94 13.30 -22.30
CA GLY A 589 -13.77 12.35 -21.20
C GLY A 589 -14.01 10.89 -21.63
N TRP A 590 -14.60 10.11 -20.74
CA TRP A 590 -14.93 8.71 -20.99
C TRP A 590 -16.21 8.58 -21.82
N VAL A 591 -16.12 7.83 -22.93
CA VAL A 591 -17.22 7.55 -23.85
C VAL A 591 -17.48 6.06 -23.88
N SER A 592 -18.74 5.67 -23.66
CA SER A 592 -19.17 4.27 -23.66
C SER A 592 -19.17 3.68 -25.08
N LEU A 593 -18.64 2.47 -25.20
CA LEU A 593 -18.72 1.63 -26.41
C LEU A 593 -19.86 0.60 -26.32
N GLY A 594 -20.66 0.68 -25.27
CA GLY A 594 -21.81 -0.19 -25.03
C GLY A 594 -21.63 -1.11 -23.84
N LYS A 595 -22.70 -1.87 -23.58
CA LYS A 595 -22.79 -2.84 -22.49
C LYS A 595 -23.06 -4.23 -23.06
N THR A 596 -22.56 -5.25 -22.35
CA THR A 596 -22.82 -6.65 -22.69
C THR A 596 -22.86 -7.52 -21.43
N VAL A 597 -23.66 -8.58 -21.47
CA VAL A 597 -23.65 -9.62 -20.43
C VAL A 597 -22.65 -10.69 -20.87
N ALA A 598 -21.71 -11.03 -19.99
CA ALA A 598 -20.76 -12.09 -20.28
C ALA A 598 -21.44 -13.46 -20.32
N THR A 599 -21.21 -14.23 -21.39
CA THR A 599 -21.69 -15.61 -21.52
C THR A 599 -20.61 -16.64 -21.17
N GLY A 600 -19.42 -16.18 -20.79
CA GLY A 600 -18.26 -16.99 -20.44
C GLY A 600 -17.17 -16.15 -19.81
N LYS A 601 -15.92 -16.58 -19.95
CA LYS A 601 -14.73 -15.96 -19.33
C LYS A 601 -14.23 -14.68 -20.03
N THR A 602 -14.89 -14.24 -21.09
CA THR A 602 -14.48 -13.08 -21.88
C THR A 602 -15.69 -12.32 -22.39
N VAL A 603 -15.47 -11.03 -22.67
CA VAL A 603 -16.41 -10.16 -23.39
C VAL A 603 -15.74 -9.59 -24.62
N ALA A 604 -16.51 -9.42 -25.70
CA ALA A 604 -16.04 -8.87 -26.96
C ALA A 604 -16.54 -7.44 -27.14
N PHE A 605 -15.64 -6.55 -27.57
CA PHE A 605 -15.95 -5.17 -27.91
C PHE A 605 -15.16 -4.73 -29.14
N ARG A 606 -15.63 -3.67 -29.78
CA ARG A 606 -14.90 -2.97 -30.84
C ARG A 606 -14.67 -1.53 -30.44
N GLY A 607 -13.40 -1.09 -30.45
CA GLY A 607 -13.03 0.26 -30.02
C GLY A 607 -11.96 0.90 -30.90
N PRO A 608 -11.71 2.22 -30.77
CA PRO A 608 -10.72 2.92 -31.56
C PRO A 608 -9.30 2.45 -31.25
N LYS A 609 -8.44 2.33 -32.24
CA LYS A 609 -7.02 2.04 -32.05
C LYS A 609 -6.31 3.16 -31.31
N ASN A 610 -5.26 2.81 -30.56
CA ASN A 610 -4.42 3.72 -29.77
C ASN A 610 -5.21 4.54 -28.73
N ALA A 611 -6.28 3.96 -28.16
CA ALA A 611 -7.06 4.55 -27.09
C ALA A 611 -6.73 3.92 -25.73
N LEU A 612 -6.97 4.66 -24.67
CA LEU A 612 -7.06 4.12 -23.33
C LEU A 612 -8.48 3.62 -23.10
N PHE A 613 -8.61 2.44 -22.51
CA PHE A 613 -9.89 1.78 -22.21
C PHE A 613 -10.06 1.55 -20.72
N TRP A 614 -11.31 1.48 -20.30
CA TRP A 614 -11.75 1.13 -18.96
C TRP A 614 -12.91 0.14 -19.05
N LEU A 615 -12.68 -1.11 -18.62
CA LEU A 615 -13.71 -2.14 -18.51
C LEU A 615 -14.33 -2.07 -17.12
N ARG A 616 -15.61 -1.75 -17.05
CA ARG A 616 -16.39 -1.70 -15.82
C ARG A 616 -17.22 -2.96 -15.68
N ASP A 617 -17.27 -3.48 -14.49
CA ASP A 617 -18.23 -4.49 -14.06
C ASP A 617 -19.38 -3.80 -13.32
N LEU A 618 -20.56 -3.80 -13.91
CA LEU A 618 -21.74 -3.12 -13.36
C LEU A 618 -22.52 -4.00 -12.37
N THR A 619 -22.16 -5.26 -12.22
CA THR A 619 -22.80 -6.23 -11.32
C THR A 619 -22.07 -6.30 -9.97
N GLN A 620 -20.75 -6.48 -10.00
CA GLN A 620 -19.94 -6.73 -8.80
C GLN A 620 -18.72 -5.79 -8.67
N GLY A 621 -18.54 -4.84 -9.59
CA GLY A 621 -17.28 -4.15 -9.79
C GLY A 621 -16.98 -3.04 -8.78
N LYS A 622 -15.73 -3.04 -8.26
CA LYS A 622 -15.11 -1.89 -7.58
C LYS A 622 -13.61 -1.76 -7.88
N GLU A 623 -12.94 -2.85 -8.15
CA GLU A 623 -11.51 -2.86 -8.47
C GLU A 623 -11.33 -2.93 -9.99
N GLU A 624 -11.04 -1.79 -10.60
CA GLU A 624 -10.95 -1.65 -12.04
C GLU A 624 -9.72 -0.81 -12.39
N GLN A 625 -9.05 -1.15 -13.49
CA GLN A 625 -7.90 -0.42 -14.00
C GLN A 625 -8.02 -0.13 -15.49
N VAL A 626 -7.35 0.92 -15.89
CA VAL A 626 -7.27 1.30 -17.30
C VAL A 626 -6.20 0.50 -18.04
N PHE A 627 -6.42 0.26 -19.32
CA PHE A 627 -5.51 -0.47 -20.21
C PHE A 627 -5.58 0.09 -21.63
N PHE A 628 -4.59 -0.20 -22.42
CA PHE A 628 -4.70 -0.10 -23.89
C PHE A 628 -4.67 -1.48 -24.50
N TYR A 629 -5.15 -1.61 -25.75
CA TYR A 629 -5.21 -2.90 -26.43
C TYR A 629 -4.19 -2.95 -27.55
N GLU A 630 -3.30 -3.93 -27.50
CA GLU A 630 -2.21 -4.09 -28.45
C GLU A 630 -1.86 -5.56 -28.65
N ASN A 631 -1.55 -5.94 -29.92
CA ASN A 631 -1.17 -7.31 -30.28
C ASN A 631 -2.16 -8.38 -29.79
N GLY A 632 -3.47 -8.08 -29.83
CA GLY A 632 -4.52 -9.00 -29.38
C GLY A 632 -4.69 -9.14 -27.87
N LYS A 633 -4.12 -8.22 -27.06
CA LYS A 633 -4.12 -8.30 -25.59
C LYS A 633 -4.48 -6.98 -24.94
N GLN A 634 -5.08 -7.06 -23.75
CA GLN A 634 -5.16 -5.97 -22.79
C GLN A 634 -3.75 -5.72 -22.23
N VAL A 635 -3.31 -4.47 -22.20
CA VAL A 635 -2.01 -4.06 -21.66
C VAL A 635 -2.27 -3.06 -20.54
N PHE A 636 -2.12 -3.50 -19.31
CA PHE A 636 -2.18 -2.68 -18.11
C PHE A 636 -0.79 -2.15 -17.76
N SER A 637 -0.70 -1.21 -16.81
CA SER A 637 0.60 -0.68 -16.37
C SER A 637 1.58 -1.76 -15.91
N TYR A 638 1.10 -2.87 -15.31
CA TYR A 638 1.96 -3.99 -14.90
C TYR A 638 2.53 -4.82 -16.06
N ASP A 639 1.90 -4.77 -17.23
CA ASP A 639 2.30 -5.56 -18.40
C ASP A 639 3.31 -4.82 -19.28
N ILE A 640 3.51 -3.53 -19.04
CA ILE A 640 4.43 -2.68 -19.80
C ILE A 640 5.87 -2.97 -19.35
N LYS A 641 6.71 -3.42 -20.31
CA LYS A 641 8.12 -3.78 -20.09
C LYS A 641 9.07 -2.70 -20.57
#